data_bda413e51664851b8d7b1780f9d952fc
#
_entry.id   bda413e51664851b8d7b1780f9d952fc
#
_cell.length_a   1.000
_cell.length_b   1.000
_cell.length_c   1.000
_cell.angle_alpha   90.00
_cell.angle_beta   90.00
_cell.angle_gamma   90.00
#
_symmetry.space_group_name_H-M   'P 1'
#
loop_
_entity.id
_entity.type
_entity.pdbx_description
1 polymer ?
#
loop_
_entity_poly.entity_id
_entity_poly.type
_entity_poly.pdbx_seq_one_letter_code
_entity_poly.pdbx_strand_id
1 'polypeptide(L)'
;MARIINARAFANNEVAYLAWSLDEPMSGCLGFDITRIYPDTGEEQPLAAWLPFRGQTNSGWQPQSTRVWPIQKMSWQDLTLRKRRDRLSRRPDEVTVRYRVRAVGRFKPGMEPVPVDPKAPHYDGQPVPLGYMGEGVVSNTVRVTQRYGDIRATFTNGILSAQWLRKALEKKGEQLTPKTISAHISTPDDEIRGYLTGDVLAMLKELLHRTELEPGSRLKMALYELWDEDLIELIAARRGVIDLILSNSSKDHKDSHWDGGNHLMRELLDEVLAGHKTDRMFNNAHIGHNKFIVFEDASGTPKAVLTGSTNWTPTGLAGQSNNAMLIENDVIAAAYLDYWNDLAADTANFVRPNPLSVSTGNVQGEPLRTANASKRLETVLTDGTKITLWRSPNTRAKTKKVTAPPDLAELYGLIDKARDAIFFAVFLPSQSGRTSIIEEAIRIGASRQDVIVYGAVSDVMAMPNYVPPAHGTGPHEKLTQPAIYDNGVVHVVRAVALNKDDVVGSFEAELLGIGKAIIHDKIVVIDPLSPDCTVVTGSHNLGFKASYENDENLLIIRGNRPLAEAYMTHVMDVYDHYRFRAKQREEANKGVAVDGGMLATDDSWLAPHFTREKAALARYLSRLDPPLAATAPSPENTSKPATLLSKLFGSRG
;
A
#
# COMPACT_ATOMS: atom_id res chain seq x y z
N MET A 1 3.44 -34.65 20.18
CA MET A 1 4.56 -34.01 19.44
C MET A 1 4.04 -32.69 18.90
N ALA A 2 4.78 -31.61 19.15
CA ALA A 2 4.46 -30.28 18.61
C ALA A 2 4.30 -30.34 17.11
N ARG A 3 3.32 -29.62 16.58
CA ARG A 3 2.99 -29.59 15.14
C ARG A 3 2.57 -28.20 14.69
N ILE A 4 2.70 -27.96 13.39
CA ILE A 4 2.08 -26.81 12.74
C ILE A 4 0.58 -27.11 12.65
N ILE A 5 -0.25 -26.25 13.25
CA ILE A 5 -1.71 -26.43 13.27
C ILE A 5 -2.40 -25.78 12.10
N ASN A 6 -1.94 -24.59 11.71
CA ASN A 6 -2.51 -23.82 10.60
C ASN A 6 -1.41 -23.10 9.83
N ALA A 7 -1.63 -22.93 8.52
CA ALA A 7 -0.90 -22.01 7.67
C ALA A 7 -1.88 -21.28 6.74
N ARG A 8 -1.72 -19.99 6.60
CA ARG A 8 -2.52 -19.14 5.72
C ARG A 8 -1.66 -18.24 4.88
N ALA A 9 -2.12 -17.98 3.67
CA ALA A 9 -1.52 -17.04 2.75
C ALA A 9 -2.51 -15.94 2.37
N PHE A 10 -1.99 -14.76 2.09
CA PHE A 10 -2.67 -13.58 1.58
C PHE A 10 -1.84 -13.04 0.43
N ALA A 11 -2.46 -12.39 -0.55
CA ALA A 11 -1.72 -11.82 -1.66
C ALA A 11 -2.35 -10.52 -2.16
N ASN A 12 -1.50 -9.64 -2.66
CA ASN A 12 -1.88 -8.59 -3.58
C ASN A 12 -1.37 -8.92 -4.98
N ASN A 13 -1.26 -7.95 -5.86
CA ASN A 13 -0.70 -8.16 -7.22
C ASN A 13 0.84 -8.26 -7.25
N GLU A 14 1.53 -8.01 -6.13
CA GLU A 14 3.00 -7.94 -6.06
C GLU A 14 3.62 -9.07 -5.25
N VAL A 15 3.07 -9.33 -4.08
CA VAL A 15 3.64 -10.23 -3.07
C VAL A 15 2.59 -11.12 -2.44
N ALA A 16 3.03 -12.21 -1.84
CA ALA A 16 2.21 -12.97 -0.91
C ALA A 16 2.80 -12.89 0.51
N TYR A 17 1.93 -12.79 1.49
CA TYR A 17 2.24 -12.82 2.91
C TYR A 17 1.73 -14.12 3.52
N LEU A 18 2.58 -14.82 4.27
CA LEU A 18 2.25 -16.10 4.89
C LEU A 18 2.33 -15.97 6.40
N ALA A 19 1.43 -16.65 7.10
CA ALA A 19 1.50 -16.82 8.54
C ALA A 19 1.12 -18.25 8.92
N TRP A 20 1.73 -18.77 9.99
CA TRP A 20 1.42 -20.08 10.53
C TRP A 20 1.51 -20.09 12.05
N SER A 21 0.93 -21.09 12.66
CA SER A 21 0.94 -21.27 14.11
C SER A 21 1.26 -22.70 14.49
N LEU A 22 1.86 -22.86 15.67
CA LEU A 22 2.15 -24.14 16.31
C LEU A 22 1.20 -24.31 17.51
N ASP A 23 0.93 -25.57 17.86
CA ASP A 23 0.18 -25.91 19.08
C ASP A 23 1.01 -25.66 20.35
N GLU A 24 2.30 -26.00 20.31
CA GLU A 24 3.24 -25.83 21.41
C GLU A 24 4.68 -25.59 20.88
N PRO A 25 5.62 -25.11 21.70
CA PRO A 25 7.02 -24.99 21.30
C PRO A 25 7.61 -26.32 20.84
N MET A 26 8.23 -26.31 19.65
CA MET A 26 8.78 -27.50 19.01
C MET A 26 10.27 -27.64 19.33
N SER A 27 10.61 -28.54 20.27
CA SER A 27 11.99 -28.75 20.67
C SER A 27 12.89 -29.21 19.52
N GLY A 28 14.04 -28.54 19.36
CA GLY A 28 15.01 -28.81 18.30
C GLY A 28 14.64 -28.21 16.93
N CYS A 29 13.59 -27.40 16.85
CA CYS A 29 13.23 -26.72 15.62
C CYS A 29 14.20 -25.60 15.28
N LEU A 30 14.84 -25.68 14.11
CA LEU A 30 15.77 -24.68 13.59
C LEU A 30 15.10 -23.68 12.64
N GLY A 31 13.79 -23.82 12.39
CA GLY A 31 13.01 -22.95 11.53
C GLY A 31 12.09 -23.71 10.60
N PHE A 32 11.63 -23.04 9.56
CA PHE A 32 10.66 -23.59 8.61
C PHE A 32 11.18 -23.53 7.18
N ASP A 33 11.06 -24.65 6.45
CA ASP A 33 11.11 -24.69 4.98
C ASP A 33 9.76 -24.28 4.42
N ILE A 34 9.77 -23.36 3.46
CA ILE A 34 8.58 -22.85 2.78
C ILE A 34 8.70 -23.11 1.30
N THR A 35 7.76 -23.87 0.76
CA THR A 35 7.71 -24.19 -0.66
C THR A 35 6.45 -23.62 -1.29
N ARG A 36 6.60 -22.78 -2.32
CA ARG A 36 5.51 -22.31 -3.16
C ARG A 36 5.08 -23.41 -4.12
N ILE A 37 3.79 -23.59 -4.27
CA ILE A 37 3.16 -24.59 -5.12
C ILE A 37 2.27 -23.86 -6.12
N TYR A 38 2.40 -24.19 -7.40
CA TYR A 38 1.51 -23.74 -8.46
C TYR A 38 0.46 -24.84 -8.71
N PRO A 39 -0.81 -24.64 -8.29
CA PRO A 39 -1.83 -25.69 -8.40
C PRO A 39 -2.08 -26.14 -9.85
N ASP A 40 -1.92 -25.21 -10.80
CA ASP A 40 -2.23 -25.45 -12.21
C ASP A 40 -1.22 -26.38 -12.89
N THR A 41 0.05 -26.32 -12.49
CA THR A 41 1.14 -27.08 -13.09
C THR A 41 1.69 -28.16 -12.17
N GLY A 42 1.40 -28.09 -10.87
CA GLY A 42 2.02 -28.93 -9.85
C GLY A 42 3.49 -28.57 -9.58
N GLU A 43 4.01 -27.48 -10.18
CA GLU A 43 5.39 -27.02 -9.92
C GLU A 43 5.56 -26.61 -8.48
N GLU A 44 6.65 -27.06 -7.85
CA GLU A 44 7.03 -26.71 -6.49
C GLU A 44 8.38 -25.96 -6.49
N GLN A 45 8.42 -24.82 -5.80
CA GLN A 45 9.61 -23.99 -5.70
C GLN A 45 9.85 -23.56 -4.25
N PRO A 46 11.00 -23.91 -3.63
CA PRO A 46 11.35 -23.40 -2.30
C PRO A 46 11.53 -21.89 -2.36
N LEU A 47 11.11 -21.19 -1.32
CA LEU A 47 11.28 -19.74 -1.24
C LEU A 47 12.74 -19.37 -0.96
N ALA A 48 13.09 -18.14 -1.33
CA ALA A 48 14.41 -17.58 -1.10
C ALA A 48 14.57 -17.11 0.36
N ALA A 49 15.76 -17.30 0.90
CA ALA A 49 16.23 -16.80 2.19
C ALA A 49 17.64 -16.23 2.05
N TRP A 50 18.04 -15.32 2.93
CA TRP A 50 19.32 -14.60 2.82
C TRP A 50 20.16 -14.67 4.10
N LEU A 51 19.54 -15.01 5.23
CA LEU A 51 20.20 -14.96 6.53
C LEU A 51 20.87 -16.31 6.84
N PRO A 52 22.21 -16.33 7.01
CA PRO A 52 22.93 -17.54 7.35
C PRO A 52 22.78 -17.91 8.82
N PHE A 53 23.09 -19.15 9.18
CA PHE A 53 23.27 -19.55 10.57
C PHE A 53 24.51 -18.87 11.18
N ARG A 54 24.51 -18.67 12.49
CA ARG A 54 25.70 -18.24 13.23
C ARG A 54 26.88 -19.15 12.92
N GLY A 55 28.03 -18.54 12.58
CA GLY A 55 29.22 -19.24 12.11
C GLY A 55 29.28 -19.45 10.60
N GLN A 56 28.28 -19.01 9.86
CA GLN A 56 28.31 -18.90 8.40
C GLN A 56 28.30 -17.42 7.99
N THR A 57 28.69 -17.11 6.75
CA THR A 57 28.65 -15.76 6.19
C THR A 57 28.00 -15.76 4.81
N ASN A 58 27.29 -14.65 4.48
CA ASN A 58 26.73 -14.38 3.17
C ASN A 58 27.11 -12.96 2.76
N SER A 59 28.41 -12.73 2.58
CA SER A 59 28.98 -11.40 2.29
C SER A 59 28.40 -10.75 1.04
N GLY A 60 27.99 -11.54 0.05
CA GLY A 60 27.38 -11.06 -1.19
C GLY A 60 25.85 -10.94 -1.15
N TRP A 61 25.20 -11.14 0.00
CA TRP A 61 23.72 -11.16 0.12
C TRP A 61 23.05 -11.98 -0.99
N GLN A 62 23.62 -13.16 -1.30
CA GLN A 62 23.07 -14.04 -2.31
C GLN A 62 21.87 -14.81 -1.75
N PRO A 63 20.80 -15.00 -2.55
CA PRO A 63 19.66 -15.78 -2.12
C PRO A 63 20.04 -17.27 -2.03
N GLN A 64 19.68 -17.90 -0.94
CA GLN A 64 19.58 -19.34 -0.78
C GLN A 64 18.10 -19.75 -0.76
N SER A 65 17.81 -21.02 -0.57
CA SER A 65 16.46 -21.47 -0.29
C SER A 65 16.21 -21.60 1.22
N THR A 66 14.94 -21.59 1.62
CA THR A 66 14.53 -21.91 3.00
C THR A 66 14.93 -23.33 3.44
N ARG A 67 15.36 -24.16 2.49
CA ARG A 67 15.94 -25.51 2.74
C ARG A 67 17.38 -25.45 3.26
N VAL A 68 18.08 -24.36 3.02
CA VAL A 68 19.45 -24.12 3.51
C VAL A 68 19.41 -23.21 4.73
N TRP A 69 18.64 -22.13 4.64
CA TRP A 69 18.45 -21.16 5.71
C TRP A 69 16.96 -21.04 6.04
N PRO A 70 16.48 -21.87 6.99
CA PRO A 70 15.08 -21.93 7.34
C PRO A 70 14.59 -20.65 8.01
N ILE A 71 13.32 -20.36 7.89
CA ILE A 71 12.73 -19.14 8.42
C ILE A 71 12.47 -19.29 9.92
N GLN A 72 13.14 -18.47 10.74
CA GLN A 72 12.99 -18.39 12.19
C GLN A 72 11.99 -17.30 12.59
N LYS A 73 10.79 -17.36 12.01
CA LYS A 73 9.63 -16.51 12.28
C LYS A 73 8.36 -17.33 12.12
N MET A 74 7.22 -16.78 12.54
CA MET A 74 5.88 -17.37 12.33
C MET A 74 5.14 -16.73 11.14
N SER A 75 5.82 -15.91 10.36
CA SER A 75 5.33 -15.32 9.12
C SER A 75 6.48 -15.10 8.14
N TRP A 76 6.17 -15.05 6.87
CA TRP A 76 7.14 -14.78 5.81
C TRP A 76 6.48 -14.12 4.59
N GLN A 77 7.30 -13.44 3.80
CA GLN A 77 6.86 -12.82 2.56
C GLN A 77 7.48 -13.51 1.35
N ASP A 78 6.66 -13.82 0.36
CA ASP A 78 7.15 -14.23 -0.96
C ASP A 78 7.33 -13.01 -1.87
N LEU A 79 8.49 -12.38 -1.78
CA LEU A 79 8.89 -11.27 -2.63
C LEU A 79 9.31 -11.71 -4.03
N THR A 80 9.48 -13.03 -4.27
CA THR A 80 9.92 -13.56 -5.56
C THR A 80 8.82 -13.55 -6.61
N LEU A 81 7.56 -13.36 -6.20
CA LEU A 81 6.47 -13.11 -7.12
C LEU A 81 6.69 -11.84 -7.95
N ARG A 82 7.31 -10.80 -7.39
CA ARG A 82 7.73 -9.57 -8.11
C ARG A 82 8.73 -9.84 -9.23
N LYS A 83 9.68 -10.77 -9.03
CA LYS A 83 10.79 -11.02 -9.97
C LYS A 83 10.36 -11.51 -11.34
N ARG A 84 9.15 -12.02 -11.49
CA ARG A 84 8.64 -12.47 -12.79
C ARG A 84 8.38 -11.31 -13.76
N ARG A 85 8.44 -10.06 -13.30
CA ARG A 85 8.29 -8.85 -14.12
C ARG A 85 9.55 -8.48 -14.89
N ASP A 86 10.73 -8.86 -14.39
CA ASP A 86 12.02 -8.56 -15.02
C ASP A 86 12.27 -9.30 -16.32
N ARG A 87 11.39 -10.22 -16.69
CA ARG A 87 11.53 -11.02 -17.90
C ARG A 87 10.60 -10.46 -18.96
N LEU A 88 11.11 -10.38 -20.20
CA LEU A 88 10.36 -10.02 -21.40
C LEU A 88 9.09 -10.88 -21.63
N SER A 89 8.99 -12.05 -20.99
CA SER A 89 7.74 -12.77 -20.85
C SER A 89 6.94 -12.17 -19.71
N ARG A 90 5.93 -11.36 -20.04
CA ARG A 90 4.98 -10.82 -19.07
C ARG A 90 4.52 -11.93 -18.11
N ARG A 91 4.60 -11.62 -16.82
CA ARG A 91 3.85 -12.32 -15.80
C ARG A 91 2.38 -12.34 -16.23
N PRO A 92 1.69 -13.48 -16.15
CA PRO A 92 0.25 -13.50 -16.29
C PRO A 92 -0.39 -12.45 -15.38
N ASP A 93 -1.42 -11.75 -15.83
CA ASP A 93 -2.13 -10.76 -15.02
C ASP A 93 -2.63 -11.35 -13.70
N GLU A 94 -2.77 -12.68 -13.65
CA GLU A 94 -3.21 -13.42 -12.48
C GLU A 94 -2.43 -14.74 -12.35
N VAL A 95 -1.99 -15.01 -11.14
CA VAL A 95 -1.31 -16.27 -10.77
C VAL A 95 -1.96 -16.81 -9.50
N THR A 96 -2.25 -18.10 -9.52
CA THR A 96 -2.74 -18.83 -8.35
C THR A 96 -1.59 -19.60 -7.70
N VAL A 97 -1.42 -19.42 -6.39
CA VAL A 97 -0.37 -20.10 -5.61
C VAL A 97 -0.91 -20.56 -4.26
N ARG A 98 -0.23 -21.54 -3.70
CA ARG A 98 -0.36 -21.95 -2.29
C ARG A 98 1.01 -22.33 -1.75
N TYR A 99 1.13 -22.50 -0.46
CA TYR A 99 2.42 -22.69 0.19
C TYR A 99 2.38 -23.87 1.14
N ARG A 100 3.45 -24.70 1.11
CA ARG A 100 3.70 -25.73 2.10
C ARG A 100 4.72 -25.19 3.10
N VAL A 101 4.41 -25.30 4.40
CA VAL A 101 5.29 -24.94 5.51
C VAL A 101 5.64 -26.22 6.26
N ARG A 102 6.93 -26.54 6.38
CA ARG A 102 7.44 -27.70 7.13
C ARG A 102 8.47 -27.28 8.16
N ALA A 103 8.36 -27.77 9.37
CA ALA A 103 9.38 -27.55 10.38
C ALA A 103 10.63 -28.37 10.08
N VAL A 104 11.81 -27.77 10.31
CA VAL A 104 13.11 -28.43 10.12
C VAL A 104 13.94 -28.33 11.38
N GLY A 105 14.67 -29.39 11.66
CA GLY A 105 15.65 -29.46 12.74
C GLY A 105 16.97 -30.00 12.24
N ARG A 106 17.96 -30.14 13.13
CA ARG A 106 19.22 -30.79 12.79
C ARG A 106 18.96 -32.25 12.40
N PHE A 107 19.48 -32.65 11.24
CA PHE A 107 19.27 -34.03 10.73
C PHE A 107 19.73 -35.07 11.73
N LYS A 108 18.92 -36.10 11.94
CA LYS A 108 19.22 -37.30 12.73
C LYS A 108 18.81 -38.53 11.94
N PRO A 109 19.45 -39.70 12.18
CA PRO A 109 19.02 -40.98 11.58
C PRO A 109 17.52 -41.23 11.81
N GLY A 110 16.80 -41.59 10.75
CA GLY A 110 15.35 -41.80 10.77
C GLY A 110 14.50 -40.60 10.40
N MET A 111 15.10 -39.40 10.24
CA MET A 111 14.40 -38.25 9.67
C MET A 111 14.48 -38.26 8.14
N GLU A 112 13.47 -37.70 7.49
CA GLU A 112 13.54 -37.36 6.08
C GLU A 112 14.53 -36.20 5.91
N PRO A 113 15.59 -36.34 5.08
CA PRO A 113 16.52 -35.26 4.86
C PRO A 113 15.89 -34.13 4.04
N VAL A 114 16.23 -32.89 4.36
CA VAL A 114 15.80 -31.73 3.55
C VAL A 114 16.61 -31.73 2.24
N PRO A 115 15.96 -31.76 1.07
CA PRO A 115 16.66 -31.77 -0.20
C PRO A 115 17.31 -30.41 -0.47
N VAL A 116 18.60 -30.40 -0.70
CA VAL A 116 19.39 -29.19 -1.01
C VAL A 116 19.98 -29.34 -2.40
N ASP A 117 19.89 -28.28 -3.21
CA ASP A 117 20.57 -28.22 -4.49
C ASP A 117 22.09 -28.08 -4.27
N PRO A 118 22.90 -29.07 -4.64
CA PRO A 118 24.34 -29.01 -4.44
C PRO A 118 25.03 -27.92 -5.30
N LYS A 119 24.35 -27.34 -6.27
CA LYS A 119 24.88 -26.28 -7.14
C LYS A 119 24.65 -24.87 -6.60
N ALA A 120 24.03 -24.72 -5.45
CA ALA A 120 23.64 -23.42 -4.88
C ALA A 120 24.37 -23.00 -3.57
N PRO A 121 25.66 -23.30 -3.32
CA PRO A 121 26.35 -22.77 -2.15
C PRO A 121 26.85 -21.33 -2.43
N HIS A 122 26.20 -20.35 -1.83
CA HIS A 122 26.63 -18.94 -1.90
C HIS A 122 27.00 -18.40 -0.52
N TYR A 123 27.52 -19.26 0.37
CA TYR A 123 27.91 -18.89 1.72
C TYR A 123 29.21 -19.58 2.13
N ASP A 124 29.95 -18.93 3.04
CA ASP A 124 31.13 -19.52 3.68
C ASP A 124 30.72 -20.11 5.03
N GLY A 125 31.39 -21.17 5.44
CA GLY A 125 31.17 -21.89 6.69
C GLY A 125 30.64 -23.31 6.48
N GLN A 126 30.51 -24.05 7.59
CA GLN A 126 30.08 -25.45 7.53
C GLN A 126 28.57 -25.54 7.30
N PRO A 127 28.13 -26.38 6.37
CA PRO A 127 26.70 -26.62 6.19
C PRO A 127 26.06 -27.21 7.44
N VAL A 128 24.83 -26.81 7.74
CA VAL A 128 24.00 -27.42 8.78
C VAL A 128 23.06 -28.42 8.11
N PRO A 129 23.29 -29.72 8.24
CA PRO A 129 22.39 -30.71 7.66
C PRO A 129 21.03 -30.66 8.38
N LEU A 130 19.96 -30.52 7.60
CA LEU A 130 18.60 -30.40 8.09
C LEU A 130 17.78 -31.64 7.77
N GLY A 131 16.86 -31.98 8.67
CA GLY A 131 15.84 -33.00 8.49
C GLY A 131 14.46 -32.45 8.82
N TYR A 132 13.44 -32.96 8.16
CA TYR A 132 12.06 -32.59 8.42
C TYR A 132 11.55 -33.18 9.76
N MET A 133 10.90 -32.35 10.55
CA MET A 133 10.38 -32.69 11.88
C MET A 133 8.92 -33.18 11.88
N GLY A 134 8.40 -33.53 10.73
CA GLY A 134 7.04 -34.04 10.57
C GLY A 134 6.42 -33.61 9.25
N GLU A 135 5.12 -33.89 9.13
CA GLU A 135 4.33 -33.49 7.99
C GLU A 135 4.20 -31.96 7.92
N GLY A 136 4.24 -31.43 6.69
CA GLY A 136 3.99 -30.00 6.45
C GLY A 136 2.50 -29.70 6.41
N VAL A 137 2.17 -28.42 6.62
CA VAL A 137 0.83 -27.88 6.41
C VAL A 137 0.80 -27.05 5.14
N VAL A 138 -0.24 -27.24 4.33
CA VAL A 138 -0.45 -26.45 3.10
C VAL A 138 -1.46 -25.34 3.37
N SER A 139 -1.13 -24.13 2.95
CA SER A 139 -2.00 -22.96 3.09
C SER A 139 -3.25 -23.06 2.19
N ASN A 140 -4.19 -22.15 2.40
CA ASN A 140 -5.19 -21.82 1.40
C ASN A 140 -4.52 -21.41 0.08
N THR A 141 -5.26 -21.56 -1.00
CA THR A 141 -4.91 -21.00 -2.31
C THR A 141 -5.16 -19.51 -2.31
N VAL A 142 -4.21 -18.73 -2.84
CA VAL A 142 -4.35 -17.29 -3.04
C VAL A 142 -4.19 -16.94 -4.51
N ARG A 143 -4.94 -15.95 -4.94
CA ARG A 143 -4.87 -15.37 -6.28
C ARG A 143 -4.06 -14.08 -6.22
N VAL A 144 -2.95 -14.05 -6.93
CA VAL A 144 -2.12 -12.86 -7.10
C VAL A 144 -2.73 -12.05 -8.23
N THR A 145 -3.48 -10.99 -7.90
CA THR A 145 -4.30 -10.23 -8.85
C THR A 145 -4.43 -8.78 -8.42
N GLN A 146 -4.76 -7.92 -9.36
CA GLN A 146 -5.20 -6.54 -9.08
C GLN A 146 -6.73 -6.39 -9.11
N ARG A 147 -7.51 -7.47 -9.36
CA ARG A 147 -8.97 -7.42 -9.58
C ARG A 147 -9.75 -7.91 -8.36
N TYR A 148 -10.67 -7.08 -7.88
CA TYR A 148 -11.49 -7.30 -6.69
C TYR A 148 -12.94 -6.85 -6.97
N GLY A 149 -13.65 -7.59 -7.82
CA GLY A 149 -14.95 -7.17 -8.37
C GLY A 149 -14.79 -6.02 -9.36
N ASP A 150 -15.59 -4.97 -9.20
CA ASP A 150 -15.53 -3.75 -10.02
C ASP A 150 -14.35 -2.84 -9.64
N ILE A 151 -13.53 -3.26 -8.69
CA ILE A 151 -12.34 -2.53 -8.22
C ILE A 151 -11.08 -3.22 -8.73
N ARG A 152 -10.16 -2.42 -9.27
CA ARG A 152 -8.78 -2.83 -9.49
C ARG A 152 -7.88 -2.00 -8.58
N ALA A 153 -6.96 -2.65 -7.87
CA ALA A 153 -6.01 -1.97 -6.99
C ALA A 153 -4.60 -2.50 -7.20
N THR A 154 -3.63 -1.60 -7.17
CA THR A 154 -2.21 -1.92 -7.35
C THR A 154 -1.32 -0.99 -6.52
N PHE A 155 -0.08 -1.41 -6.33
CA PHE A 155 0.88 -0.76 -5.48
C PHE A 155 2.21 -0.54 -6.22
N THR A 156 2.94 0.53 -5.86
CA THR A 156 4.33 0.68 -6.30
C THR A 156 5.22 -0.26 -5.51
N ASN A 157 6.28 -0.77 -6.13
CA ASN A 157 7.33 -1.47 -5.41
C ASN A 157 8.25 -0.49 -4.68
N GLY A 158 8.49 0.68 -5.26
CA GLY A 158 9.29 1.72 -4.66
C GLY A 158 10.64 1.22 -4.14
N ILE A 159 11.17 1.88 -3.14
CA ILE A 159 12.46 1.53 -2.51
C ILE A 159 12.36 0.27 -1.63
N LEU A 160 11.18 -0.31 -1.44
CA LEU A 160 11.01 -1.62 -0.79
C LEU A 160 11.84 -2.73 -1.47
N SER A 161 12.22 -2.50 -2.72
CA SER A 161 13.03 -3.43 -3.53
C SER A 161 14.54 -3.13 -3.55
N ALA A 162 15.07 -2.49 -2.50
CA ALA A 162 16.45 -2.01 -2.43
C ALA A 162 17.53 -3.04 -2.81
N GLN A 163 17.38 -4.29 -2.39
CA GLN A 163 18.37 -5.35 -2.73
C GLN A 163 18.32 -5.71 -4.22
N TRP A 164 17.12 -5.73 -4.81
CA TRP A 164 16.96 -5.95 -6.24
C TRP A 164 17.57 -4.79 -7.03
N LEU A 165 17.28 -3.55 -6.63
CA LEU A 165 17.78 -2.33 -7.26
C LEU A 165 19.31 -2.30 -7.30
N ARG A 166 19.97 -2.61 -6.17
CA ARG A 166 21.43 -2.73 -6.11
C ARG A 166 21.95 -3.71 -7.17
N LYS A 167 21.40 -4.94 -7.19
CA LYS A 167 21.84 -5.97 -8.14
C LYS A 167 21.55 -5.59 -9.59
N ALA A 168 20.47 -4.90 -9.87
CA ALA A 168 20.12 -4.45 -11.21
C ALA A 168 21.15 -3.43 -11.72
N LEU A 169 21.57 -2.48 -10.89
CA LEU A 169 22.59 -1.48 -11.23
C LEU A 169 23.99 -2.09 -11.33
N GLU A 170 24.39 -2.96 -10.39
CA GLU A 170 25.67 -3.71 -10.45
C GLU A 170 25.78 -4.53 -11.76
N LYS A 171 24.71 -5.16 -12.19
CA LYS A 171 24.66 -5.93 -13.44
C LYS A 171 24.85 -5.04 -14.68
N LYS A 172 24.41 -3.78 -14.62
CA LYS A 172 24.65 -2.78 -15.68
C LYS A 172 26.05 -2.17 -15.62
N GLY A 173 26.86 -2.50 -14.60
CA GLY A 173 28.20 -1.92 -14.39
C GLY A 173 28.16 -0.46 -13.94
N GLU A 174 27.02 0.00 -13.45
CA GLU A 174 26.80 1.38 -13.05
C GLU A 174 27.10 1.58 -11.56
N GLN A 175 27.68 2.75 -11.26
CA GLN A 175 27.84 3.15 -9.87
C GLN A 175 26.49 3.51 -9.28
N LEU A 176 26.23 2.95 -8.12
CA LEU A 176 25.04 3.15 -7.34
C LEU A 176 25.11 4.54 -6.68
N THR A 177 24.53 5.54 -7.27
CA THR A 177 24.44 6.91 -6.74
C THR A 177 23.00 7.40 -6.77
N PRO A 178 22.59 8.37 -5.92
CA PRO A 178 21.27 9.00 -6.02
C PRO A 178 20.99 9.54 -7.44
N LYS A 179 22.02 10.09 -8.09
CA LYS A 179 21.93 10.59 -9.46
C LYS A 179 21.62 9.47 -10.47
N THR A 180 22.28 8.32 -10.35
CA THR A 180 22.04 7.16 -11.21
C THR A 180 20.61 6.63 -11.04
N ILE A 181 20.16 6.49 -9.78
CA ILE A 181 18.78 6.06 -9.47
C ILE A 181 17.78 7.05 -10.07
N SER A 182 17.99 8.36 -9.85
CA SER A 182 17.12 9.42 -10.41
C SER A 182 17.06 9.37 -11.93
N ALA A 183 18.18 9.10 -12.62
CA ALA A 183 18.21 8.95 -14.06
C ALA A 183 17.35 7.76 -14.53
N HIS A 184 17.50 6.59 -13.90
CA HIS A 184 16.71 5.42 -14.26
C HIS A 184 15.21 5.61 -14.04
N ILE A 185 14.80 6.17 -12.88
CA ILE A 185 13.37 6.36 -12.59
C ILE A 185 12.71 7.44 -13.46
N SER A 186 13.49 8.33 -14.06
CA SER A 186 13.00 9.38 -14.95
C SER A 186 13.02 8.97 -16.44
N THR A 187 13.69 7.87 -16.80
CA THR A 187 13.79 7.43 -18.18
C THR A 187 12.58 6.55 -18.54
N PRO A 188 11.77 6.94 -19.56
CA PRO A 188 10.70 6.10 -20.07
C PRO A 188 11.22 4.72 -20.47
N ASP A 189 10.39 3.67 -20.29
CA ASP A 189 10.66 2.29 -20.65
C ASP A 189 11.93 1.65 -20.01
N ASP A 190 12.56 2.33 -19.05
CA ASP A 190 13.67 1.75 -18.30
C ASP A 190 13.20 0.57 -17.44
N GLU A 191 13.95 -0.54 -17.46
CA GLU A 191 13.64 -1.78 -16.72
C GLU A 191 13.55 -1.55 -15.21
N ILE A 192 14.44 -0.70 -14.67
CA ILE A 192 14.47 -0.37 -13.23
C ILE A 192 13.21 0.44 -12.89
N ARG A 193 12.88 1.46 -13.70
CA ARG A 193 11.64 2.22 -13.56
C ARG A 193 10.42 1.30 -13.60
N GLY A 194 10.32 0.45 -14.64
CA GLY A 194 9.21 -0.50 -14.80
C GLY A 194 9.03 -1.44 -13.61
N TYR A 195 10.12 -1.87 -12.99
CA TYR A 195 10.06 -2.68 -11.78
C TYR A 195 9.60 -1.89 -10.55
N LEU A 196 10.17 -0.72 -10.32
CA LEU A 196 9.88 0.11 -9.14
C LEU A 196 8.46 0.68 -9.14
N THR A 197 7.92 1.02 -10.31
CA THR A 197 6.53 1.53 -10.45
C THR A 197 5.46 0.48 -10.19
N GLY A 198 5.85 -0.79 -10.14
CA GLY A 198 4.87 -1.88 -10.05
C GLY A 198 3.88 -1.83 -11.23
N ASP A 199 2.60 -2.14 -10.97
CA ASP A 199 1.54 -2.01 -11.98
C ASP A 199 0.89 -0.61 -11.97
N VAL A 200 1.30 0.30 -11.08
CA VAL A 200 0.69 1.65 -10.98
C VAL A 200 0.85 2.41 -12.29
N LEU A 201 2.08 2.51 -12.81
CA LEU A 201 2.32 3.22 -14.08
C LEU A 201 1.56 2.58 -15.25
N ALA A 202 1.52 1.24 -15.29
CA ALA A 202 0.78 0.51 -16.32
C ALA A 202 -0.72 0.82 -16.27
N MET A 203 -1.31 0.88 -15.07
CA MET A 203 -2.73 1.23 -14.88
C MET A 203 -3.03 2.67 -15.30
N LEU A 204 -2.14 3.64 -14.99
CA LEU A 204 -2.27 5.02 -15.45
C LEU A 204 -2.22 5.11 -16.98
N LYS A 205 -1.24 4.47 -17.60
CA LYS A 205 -1.09 4.42 -19.07
C LYS A 205 -2.30 3.74 -19.74
N GLU A 206 -2.77 2.63 -19.18
CA GLU A 206 -3.97 1.92 -19.68
C GLU A 206 -5.18 2.86 -19.77
N LEU A 207 -5.46 3.62 -18.70
CA LEU A 207 -6.60 4.52 -18.69
C LEU A 207 -6.42 5.70 -19.68
N LEU A 208 -5.21 6.23 -19.81
CA LEU A 208 -4.91 7.26 -20.82
C LEU A 208 -5.10 6.73 -22.25
N HIS A 209 -4.68 5.50 -22.54
CA HIS A 209 -4.85 4.86 -23.83
C HIS A 209 -6.30 4.45 -24.14
N ARG A 210 -7.16 4.32 -23.14
CA ARG A 210 -8.56 3.93 -23.32
C ARG A 210 -9.31 4.88 -24.28
N THR A 211 -8.96 6.16 -24.30
CA THR A 211 -9.55 7.14 -25.24
C THR A 211 -9.22 6.88 -26.71
N GLU A 212 -8.17 6.16 -27.00
CA GLU A 212 -7.82 5.72 -28.36
C GLU A 212 -8.67 4.50 -28.79
N LEU A 213 -8.98 3.64 -27.84
CA LEU A 213 -9.78 2.42 -28.06
C LEU A 213 -11.29 2.73 -28.11
N GLU A 214 -11.72 3.82 -27.45
CA GLU A 214 -13.09 4.27 -27.37
C GLU A 214 -13.22 5.70 -27.95
N PRO A 215 -13.28 5.86 -29.29
CA PRO A 215 -13.36 7.18 -29.93
C PRO A 215 -14.57 8.00 -29.47
N GLY A 216 -14.35 9.27 -29.16
CA GLY A 216 -15.37 10.17 -28.62
C GLY A 216 -15.40 10.22 -27.07
N SER A 217 -14.71 9.31 -26.41
CA SER A 217 -14.56 9.35 -24.95
C SER A 217 -13.63 10.48 -24.49
N ARG A 218 -13.71 10.86 -23.22
CA ARG A 218 -12.96 11.97 -22.61
C ARG A 218 -12.40 11.62 -21.25
N LEU A 219 -11.40 12.39 -20.80
CA LEU A 219 -10.82 12.29 -19.47
C LEU A 219 -10.92 13.62 -18.73
N LYS A 220 -11.44 13.59 -17.50
CA LYS A 220 -11.42 14.72 -16.56
C LYS A 220 -10.41 14.44 -15.47
N MET A 221 -9.38 15.24 -15.39
CA MET A 221 -8.23 15.00 -14.50
C MET A 221 -8.12 16.11 -13.46
N ALA A 222 -7.81 15.76 -12.21
CA ALA A 222 -7.42 16.72 -11.17
C ALA A 222 -6.14 16.22 -10.49
N LEU A 223 -5.05 16.96 -10.69
CA LEU A 223 -3.70 16.53 -10.30
C LEU A 223 -2.99 17.59 -9.44
N TYR A 224 -2.26 17.12 -8.43
CA TYR A 224 -1.40 17.94 -7.58
C TYR A 224 -0.02 18.14 -8.19
N GLU A 225 0.77 17.07 -8.34
CA GLU A 225 2.10 17.07 -8.93
C GLU A 225 2.10 16.31 -10.26
N LEU A 226 2.60 16.97 -11.29
CA LEU A 226 2.70 16.44 -12.66
C LEU A 226 3.99 16.95 -13.30
N TRP A 227 5.05 16.14 -13.26
CA TRP A 227 6.31 16.43 -13.96
C TRP A 227 7.04 15.15 -14.41
N ASP A 228 6.32 14.02 -14.50
CA ASP A 228 6.82 12.81 -15.16
C ASP A 228 6.68 12.96 -16.67
N GLU A 229 7.80 13.00 -17.37
CA GLU A 229 7.86 13.29 -18.81
C GLU A 229 7.04 12.31 -19.64
N ASP A 230 7.12 11.02 -19.34
CA ASP A 230 6.37 9.96 -20.04
C ASP A 230 4.84 10.17 -19.93
N LEU A 231 4.34 10.51 -18.75
CA LEU A 231 2.91 10.80 -18.56
C LEU A 231 2.49 12.13 -19.20
N ILE A 232 3.37 13.14 -19.21
CA ILE A 232 3.12 14.42 -19.86
C ILE A 232 3.04 14.25 -21.38
N GLU A 233 3.93 13.47 -21.99
CA GLU A 233 3.87 13.15 -23.43
C GLU A 233 2.57 12.45 -23.79
N LEU A 234 2.12 11.50 -22.95
CA LEU A 234 0.83 10.82 -23.16
C LEU A 234 -0.37 11.76 -23.04
N ILE A 235 -0.34 12.72 -22.12
CA ILE A 235 -1.37 13.76 -21.98
C ILE A 235 -1.34 14.67 -23.21
N ALA A 236 -0.16 15.13 -23.64
CA ALA A 236 0.00 15.99 -24.80
C ALA A 236 -0.50 15.34 -26.10
N ALA A 237 -0.23 14.07 -26.28
CA ALA A 237 -0.74 13.30 -27.42
C ALA A 237 -2.28 13.21 -27.46
N ARG A 238 -2.98 13.41 -26.31
CA ARG A 238 -4.45 13.31 -26.15
C ARG A 238 -5.10 14.66 -25.88
N ARG A 239 -4.45 15.76 -26.25
CA ARG A 239 -4.90 17.14 -25.96
C ARG A 239 -6.36 17.45 -26.30
N GLY A 240 -6.94 16.77 -27.28
CA GLY A 240 -8.33 17.02 -27.72
C GLY A 240 -9.40 16.34 -26.85
N VAL A 241 -9.02 15.43 -25.96
CA VAL A 241 -9.96 14.61 -25.16
C VAL A 241 -9.69 14.68 -23.65
N ILE A 242 -8.76 15.53 -23.20
CA ILE A 242 -8.40 15.72 -21.81
C ILE A 242 -8.80 17.12 -21.34
N ASP A 243 -9.47 17.19 -20.18
CA ASP A 243 -9.65 18.41 -19.41
C ASP A 243 -8.92 18.27 -18.08
N LEU A 244 -7.94 19.15 -17.81
CA LEU A 244 -7.04 19.05 -16.66
C LEU A 244 -7.22 20.21 -15.69
N ILE A 245 -7.46 19.92 -14.41
CA ILE A 245 -7.24 20.84 -13.30
C ILE A 245 -5.87 20.53 -12.71
N LEU A 246 -4.93 21.48 -12.79
CA LEU A 246 -3.57 21.35 -12.27
C LEU A 246 -3.33 22.31 -11.11
N SER A 247 -3.03 21.74 -9.94
CA SER A 247 -2.62 22.52 -8.77
C SER A 247 -1.19 23.03 -8.92
N ASN A 248 -0.81 24.04 -8.12
CA ASN A 248 0.61 24.31 -7.89
C ASN A 248 1.16 23.28 -6.89
N SER A 249 2.37 22.84 -7.14
CA SER A 249 3.16 22.10 -6.17
C SER A 249 4.05 23.07 -5.38
N SER A 250 4.62 22.65 -4.29
CA SER A 250 5.42 23.37 -3.31
C SER A 250 6.08 24.70 -3.78
N LYS A 251 6.20 25.66 -2.86
CA LYS A 251 6.97 26.88 -3.09
C LYS A 251 8.45 26.54 -3.28
N ASP A 252 9.06 26.96 -4.37
CA ASP A 252 10.51 26.96 -4.51
C ASP A 252 11.10 28.09 -3.65
N HIS A 253 11.83 27.72 -2.61
CA HIS A 253 12.46 28.67 -1.70
C HIS A 253 13.67 29.39 -2.32
N LYS A 254 14.26 28.86 -3.39
CA LYS A 254 15.43 29.47 -4.05
C LYS A 254 15.03 30.60 -4.99
N ASP A 255 13.99 30.36 -5.78
CA ASP A 255 13.58 31.27 -6.85
C ASP A 255 12.27 31.99 -6.56
N SER A 256 11.70 31.84 -5.36
CA SER A 256 10.42 32.44 -4.97
C SER A 256 9.22 32.08 -5.84
N HIS A 257 9.31 31.00 -6.61
CA HIS A 257 8.21 30.50 -7.41
C HIS A 257 7.18 29.76 -6.54
N TRP A 258 5.91 30.05 -6.77
CA TRP A 258 4.80 29.38 -6.09
C TRP A 258 4.51 27.97 -6.61
N ASP A 259 5.17 27.55 -7.65
CA ASP A 259 4.94 26.31 -8.35
C ASP A 259 6.27 25.58 -8.62
N GLY A 260 7.05 25.38 -7.57
CA GLY A 260 8.40 24.84 -7.67
C GLY A 260 8.51 23.50 -8.40
N GLY A 261 7.51 22.65 -8.32
CA GLY A 261 7.50 21.34 -9.01
C GLY A 261 6.86 21.35 -10.39
N ASN A 262 5.78 22.12 -10.58
CA ASN A 262 4.98 22.03 -11.82
C ASN A 262 5.25 23.15 -12.84
N HIS A 263 6.00 24.21 -12.50
CA HIS A 263 6.05 25.43 -13.32
C HIS A 263 6.49 25.18 -14.76
N LEU A 264 7.55 24.43 -15.00
CA LEU A 264 8.03 24.10 -16.34
C LEU A 264 6.99 23.32 -17.15
N MET A 265 6.39 22.32 -16.51
CA MET A 265 5.37 21.50 -17.17
C MET A 265 4.07 22.26 -17.35
N ARG A 266 3.75 23.19 -16.46
CA ARG A 266 2.60 24.07 -16.60
C ARG A 266 2.70 24.94 -17.84
N GLU A 267 3.88 25.54 -18.10
CA GLU A 267 4.13 26.35 -19.30
C GLU A 267 3.95 25.51 -20.58
N LEU A 268 4.52 24.30 -20.61
CA LEU A 268 4.32 23.38 -21.73
C LEU A 268 2.83 23.04 -21.94
N LEU A 269 2.12 22.73 -20.86
CA LEU A 269 0.72 22.35 -20.91
C LEU A 269 -0.22 23.54 -21.18
N ASP A 270 0.20 24.78 -20.94
CA ASP A 270 -0.55 25.97 -21.36
C ASP A 270 -0.70 26.06 -22.89
N GLU A 271 0.35 25.70 -23.60
CA GLU A 271 0.32 25.67 -25.07
C GLU A 271 -0.44 24.44 -25.59
N VAL A 272 -0.11 23.27 -25.03
CA VAL A 272 -0.61 21.98 -25.53
C VAL A 272 -2.10 21.77 -25.23
N LEU A 273 -2.56 22.15 -24.04
CA LEU A 273 -3.95 22.01 -23.58
C LEU A 273 -4.72 23.34 -23.58
N ALA A 274 -4.43 24.22 -24.53
CA ALA A 274 -5.08 25.53 -24.62
C ALA A 274 -6.61 25.43 -24.59
N GLY A 275 -7.25 26.03 -23.56
CA GLY A 275 -8.69 25.97 -23.33
C GLY A 275 -9.18 24.71 -22.59
N HIS A 276 -8.30 23.75 -22.33
CA HIS A 276 -8.61 22.48 -21.64
C HIS A 276 -7.83 22.28 -20.34
N LYS A 277 -7.09 23.32 -19.89
CA LYS A 277 -6.38 23.32 -18.62
C LYS A 277 -6.90 24.44 -17.73
N THR A 278 -7.13 24.10 -16.47
CA THR A 278 -7.53 25.02 -15.40
C THR A 278 -6.45 25.05 -14.33
N ASP A 279 -5.94 26.25 -14.03
CA ASP A 279 -4.94 26.46 -12.99
C ASP A 279 -5.62 26.67 -11.64
N ARG A 280 -5.45 25.70 -10.73
CA ARG A 280 -5.95 25.75 -9.37
C ARG A 280 -4.80 25.99 -8.39
N MET A 281 -4.48 27.27 -8.15
CA MET A 281 -3.27 27.68 -7.44
C MET A 281 -3.58 28.31 -6.08
N PHE A 282 -2.70 28.08 -5.13
CA PHE A 282 -2.81 28.52 -3.74
C PHE A 282 -1.59 29.37 -3.35
N ASN A 283 -1.80 30.42 -2.55
CA ASN A 283 -0.75 31.31 -2.07
C ASN A 283 -0.32 31.06 -0.60
N ASN A 284 -0.83 30.01 0.01
CA ASN A 284 -0.67 29.67 1.40
C ASN A 284 -0.33 28.19 1.58
N ALA A 285 -0.53 27.63 2.75
CA ALA A 285 -0.29 26.22 3.03
C ALA A 285 -1.36 25.25 2.47
N HIS A 286 -2.39 25.79 1.81
CA HIS A 286 -3.42 25.00 1.13
C HIS A 286 -2.86 24.39 -0.15
N ILE A 287 -3.34 23.21 -0.52
CA ILE A 287 -2.92 22.49 -1.73
C ILE A 287 -4.08 21.78 -2.41
N GLY A 288 -4.04 21.71 -3.73
CA GLY A 288 -4.96 20.90 -4.53
C GLY A 288 -4.44 19.47 -4.67
N HIS A 289 -4.57 18.68 -3.61
CA HIS A 289 -3.83 17.43 -3.45
C HIS A 289 -4.49 16.21 -4.11
N ASN A 290 -5.47 16.42 -4.98
CA ASN A 290 -6.11 15.36 -5.76
C ASN A 290 -5.17 14.66 -6.74
N LYS A 291 -5.46 13.41 -7.04
CA LYS A 291 -4.77 12.55 -8.01
C LYS A 291 -5.80 11.61 -8.62
N PHE A 292 -6.78 12.17 -9.35
CA PHE A 292 -7.79 11.33 -9.97
C PHE A 292 -8.05 11.64 -11.44
N ILE A 293 -8.54 10.64 -12.15
CA ILE A 293 -9.01 10.71 -13.52
C ILE A 293 -10.42 10.12 -13.56
N VAL A 294 -11.37 10.83 -14.16
CA VAL A 294 -12.67 10.28 -14.55
C VAL A 294 -12.65 9.98 -16.05
N PHE A 295 -13.06 8.79 -16.42
CA PHE A 295 -13.29 8.39 -17.79
C PHE A 295 -14.76 8.54 -18.13
N GLU A 296 -15.05 9.31 -19.17
CA GLU A 296 -16.38 9.48 -19.76
C GLU A 296 -16.41 8.77 -21.12
N ASP A 297 -17.45 7.98 -21.38
CA ASP A 297 -17.65 7.34 -22.68
C ASP A 297 -18.04 8.36 -23.78
N ALA A 298 -18.21 7.89 -25.02
CA ALA A 298 -18.56 8.73 -26.15
C ALA A 298 -19.91 9.46 -26.00
N SER A 299 -20.78 9.03 -25.09
CA SER A 299 -22.04 9.71 -24.77
C SER A 299 -21.88 10.79 -23.69
N GLY A 300 -20.69 10.94 -23.12
CA GLY A 300 -20.42 11.79 -21.96
C GLY A 300 -20.85 11.19 -20.63
N THR A 301 -21.11 9.89 -20.59
CA THR A 301 -21.45 9.19 -19.34
C THR A 301 -20.18 8.78 -18.61
N PRO A 302 -19.98 9.18 -17.33
CA PRO A 302 -18.85 8.75 -16.53
C PRO A 302 -18.95 7.25 -16.23
N LYS A 303 -17.89 6.49 -16.56
CA LYS A 303 -17.84 5.02 -16.47
C LYS A 303 -16.85 4.50 -15.45
N ALA A 304 -15.74 5.20 -15.30
CA ALA A 304 -14.68 4.76 -14.42
C ALA A 304 -13.97 5.94 -13.76
N VAL A 305 -13.39 5.68 -12.58
CA VAL A 305 -12.50 6.63 -11.93
C VAL A 305 -11.23 5.92 -11.46
N LEU A 306 -10.10 6.53 -11.74
CA LEU A 306 -8.82 6.17 -11.16
C LEU A 306 -8.46 7.20 -10.10
N THR A 307 -8.09 6.73 -8.90
CA THR A 307 -7.64 7.56 -7.77
C THR A 307 -6.57 6.83 -6.97
N GLY A 308 -6.04 7.46 -5.93
CA GLY A 308 -5.03 6.87 -5.04
C GLY A 308 -4.10 7.90 -4.44
N SER A 309 -2.96 7.42 -3.95
CA SER A 309 -1.96 8.25 -3.29
C SER A 309 -0.84 8.74 -4.20
N THR A 310 -0.71 8.20 -5.41
CA THR A 310 0.45 8.35 -6.30
C THR A 310 0.51 9.72 -6.94
N ASN A 311 1.55 10.52 -6.66
CA ASN A 311 1.90 11.71 -7.42
C ASN A 311 2.45 11.32 -8.79
N TRP A 312 2.16 12.12 -9.81
CA TRP A 312 2.59 11.87 -11.20
C TRP A 312 3.98 12.44 -11.46
N THR A 313 4.93 11.96 -10.64
CA THR A 313 6.34 12.35 -10.68
C THR A 313 7.20 11.09 -10.68
N PRO A 314 8.43 11.10 -11.22
CA PRO A 314 9.32 9.94 -11.19
C PRO A 314 9.50 9.37 -9.78
N THR A 315 9.66 10.23 -8.77
CA THR A 315 9.80 9.81 -7.37
C THR A 315 8.49 9.28 -6.76
N GLY A 316 7.35 9.89 -7.12
CA GLY A 316 6.03 9.40 -6.69
C GLY A 316 5.70 8.02 -7.26
N LEU A 317 6.08 7.80 -8.52
CA LEU A 317 5.85 6.53 -9.22
C LEU A 317 6.82 5.42 -8.80
N ALA A 318 8.12 5.73 -8.61
CA ALA A 318 9.16 4.72 -8.47
C ALA A 318 9.95 4.79 -7.15
N GLY A 319 9.95 5.92 -6.43
CA GLY A 319 10.72 6.12 -5.21
C GLY A 319 9.94 5.97 -3.91
N GLN A 320 8.62 6.02 -3.97
CA GLN A 320 7.74 6.01 -2.80
C GLN A 320 6.86 4.76 -2.77
N SER A 321 6.41 4.34 -1.58
CA SER A 321 5.28 3.42 -1.52
C SER A 321 3.99 4.20 -1.72
N ASN A 322 3.21 3.77 -2.69
CA ASN A 322 1.96 4.38 -3.12
C ASN A 322 0.99 3.31 -3.63
N ASN A 323 -0.29 3.69 -3.73
CA ASN A 323 -1.30 2.86 -4.36
C ASN A 323 -2.05 3.62 -5.45
N ALA A 324 -2.63 2.86 -6.39
CA ALA A 324 -3.62 3.32 -7.34
C ALA A 324 -4.82 2.38 -7.35
N MET A 325 -6.01 2.94 -7.52
CA MET A 325 -7.27 2.21 -7.54
C MET A 325 -8.11 2.70 -8.72
N LEU A 326 -8.52 1.78 -9.58
CA LEU A 326 -9.48 2.02 -10.66
C LEU A 326 -10.81 1.36 -10.29
N ILE A 327 -11.88 2.14 -10.30
CA ILE A 327 -13.24 1.71 -9.98
C ILE A 327 -14.09 1.85 -11.25
N GLU A 328 -14.56 0.73 -11.80
CA GLU A 328 -15.42 0.65 -12.97
C GLU A 328 -16.89 0.70 -12.50
N ASN A 329 -17.37 1.91 -12.16
CA ASN A 329 -18.73 2.10 -11.67
C ASN A 329 -19.24 3.49 -12.00
N ASP A 330 -20.39 3.57 -12.68
CA ASP A 330 -20.99 4.83 -13.17
C ASP A 330 -21.33 5.80 -12.01
N VAL A 331 -21.82 5.29 -10.88
CA VAL A 331 -22.24 6.13 -9.74
C VAL A 331 -21.03 6.80 -9.07
N ILE A 332 -19.97 6.04 -8.85
CA ILE A 332 -18.73 6.57 -8.26
C ILE A 332 -18.07 7.53 -9.25
N ALA A 333 -17.96 7.15 -10.52
CA ALA A 333 -17.38 8.00 -11.56
C ALA A 333 -18.14 9.33 -11.70
N ALA A 334 -19.49 9.30 -11.66
CA ALA A 334 -20.34 10.49 -11.68
C ALA A 334 -20.10 11.39 -10.45
N ALA A 335 -19.88 10.80 -9.28
CA ALA A 335 -19.57 11.58 -8.09
C ALA A 335 -18.21 12.27 -8.20
N TYR A 336 -17.20 11.62 -8.77
CA TYR A 336 -15.91 12.27 -9.01
C TYR A 336 -15.98 13.33 -10.11
N LEU A 337 -16.80 13.13 -11.15
CA LEU A 337 -17.08 14.15 -12.17
C LEU A 337 -17.75 15.39 -11.56
N ASP A 338 -18.74 15.19 -10.69
CA ASP A 338 -19.38 16.28 -9.97
C ASP A 338 -18.38 17.05 -9.09
N TYR A 339 -17.47 16.34 -8.43
CA TYR A 339 -16.38 16.98 -7.68
C TYR A 339 -15.42 17.76 -8.58
N TRP A 340 -15.05 17.20 -9.73
CA TRP A 340 -14.23 17.90 -10.73
C TRP A 340 -14.89 19.20 -11.18
N ASN A 341 -16.21 19.17 -11.47
CA ASN A 341 -16.99 20.34 -11.85
C ASN A 341 -17.05 21.39 -10.72
N ASP A 342 -17.24 20.96 -9.46
CA ASP A 342 -17.21 21.86 -8.31
C ASP A 342 -15.85 22.55 -8.15
N LEU A 343 -14.73 21.83 -8.36
CA LEU A 343 -13.38 22.39 -8.34
C LEU A 343 -13.16 23.40 -9.49
N ALA A 344 -13.62 23.08 -10.70
CA ALA A 344 -13.54 23.96 -11.85
C ALA A 344 -14.35 25.25 -11.61
N ALA A 345 -15.58 25.14 -11.11
CA ALA A 345 -16.44 26.28 -10.80
C ALA A 345 -15.84 27.18 -9.70
N ASP A 346 -15.27 26.59 -8.64
CA ASP A 346 -14.59 27.32 -7.56
C ASP A 346 -13.32 28.05 -8.05
N THR A 347 -12.77 27.63 -9.20
CA THR A 347 -11.58 28.23 -9.82
C THR A 347 -11.92 29.25 -10.93
N ALA A 348 -13.17 29.34 -11.36
CA ALA A 348 -13.58 30.13 -12.54
C ALA A 348 -13.19 31.62 -12.48
N ASN A 349 -13.11 32.20 -11.29
CA ASN A 349 -12.73 33.59 -11.07
C ASN A 349 -11.25 33.76 -10.67
N PHE A 350 -10.46 32.68 -10.73
CA PHE A 350 -9.04 32.74 -10.41
C PHE A 350 -8.26 33.36 -11.56
N VAL A 351 -7.47 34.38 -11.27
CA VAL A 351 -6.54 34.97 -12.21
C VAL A 351 -5.12 34.52 -11.85
N ARG A 352 -4.48 33.84 -12.79
CA ARG A 352 -3.10 33.38 -12.60
C ARG A 352 -2.18 34.60 -12.43
N PRO A 353 -1.44 34.71 -11.34
CA PRO A 353 -0.54 35.85 -11.12
C PRO A 353 0.63 35.84 -12.08
N ASN A 354 1.08 37.03 -12.49
CA ASN A 354 2.29 37.23 -13.26
C ASN A 354 3.14 38.34 -12.60
N PRO A 355 4.31 38.05 -12.01
CA PRO A 355 4.96 36.74 -11.96
C PRO A 355 4.27 35.77 -11.01
N LEU A 356 4.50 34.48 -11.19
CA LEU A 356 3.96 33.37 -10.36
C LEU A 356 4.39 33.41 -8.88
N SER A 357 5.22 34.37 -8.50
CA SER A 357 5.67 34.57 -7.11
C SER A 357 4.56 35.03 -6.15
N VAL A 358 3.44 35.54 -6.70
CA VAL A 358 2.31 36.05 -5.90
C VAL A 358 1.02 35.42 -6.40
N SER A 359 0.30 34.72 -5.52
CA SER A 359 -1.05 34.24 -5.83
C SER A 359 -2.09 35.26 -5.34
N THR A 360 -3.07 35.55 -6.18
CA THR A 360 -4.18 36.48 -5.91
C THR A 360 -5.53 35.82 -6.08
N GLY A 361 -5.66 34.52 -5.83
CA GLY A 361 -6.91 33.81 -6.04
C GLY A 361 -7.69 33.50 -4.78
N ASN A 362 -9.01 33.47 -4.89
CA ASN A 362 -9.94 33.02 -3.86
C ASN A 362 -10.47 31.63 -4.23
N VAL A 363 -9.61 30.63 -4.22
CA VAL A 363 -10.02 29.23 -4.35
C VAL A 363 -10.36 28.65 -2.97
N GLN A 364 -11.10 27.54 -2.94
CA GLN A 364 -11.65 26.91 -1.74
C GLN A 364 -12.65 27.82 -1.01
N GLY A 365 -13.54 28.44 -1.77
CA GLY A 365 -14.60 29.29 -1.24
C GLY A 365 -15.63 28.53 -0.41
N GLU A 366 -16.48 29.29 0.31
CA GLU A 366 -17.56 28.74 1.13
C GLU A 366 -18.56 27.87 0.35
N PRO A 367 -18.91 28.16 -0.92
CA PRO A 367 -19.77 27.27 -1.69
C PRO A 367 -19.21 25.86 -1.86
N LEU A 368 -17.90 25.75 -2.21
CA LEU A 368 -17.22 24.46 -2.35
C LEU A 368 -17.21 23.69 -1.02
N ARG A 369 -16.84 24.36 0.09
CA ARG A 369 -16.77 23.74 1.42
C ARG A 369 -18.13 23.22 1.88
N THR A 370 -19.17 24.01 1.65
CA THR A 370 -20.56 23.64 1.98
C THR A 370 -21.03 22.47 1.12
N ALA A 371 -20.75 22.50 -0.19
CA ALA A 371 -21.08 21.40 -1.08
C ALA A 371 -20.38 20.11 -0.66
N ASN A 372 -19.08 20.13 -0.44
CA ASN A 372 -18.31 18.95 -0.03
C ASN A 372 -18.78 18.37 1.31
N ALA A 373 -19.12 19.24 2.29
CA ALA A 373 -19.64 18.79 3.59
C ALA A 373 -20.98 18.06 3.48
N SER A 374 -21.80 18.39 2.46
CA SER A 374 -23.14 17.81 2.25
C SER A 374 -23.17 16.67 1.23
N LYS A 375 -22.16 16.57 0.35
CA LYS A 375 -22.09 15.60 -0.76
C LYS A 375 -21.34 14.31 -0.37
N ARG A 376 -21.55 13.79 0.85
CA ARG A 376 -21.10 12.45 1.18
C ARG A 376 -21.87 11.45 0.33
N LEU A 377 -21.17 10.71 -0.52
CA LEU A 377 -21.79 9.61 -1.27
C LEU A 377 -21.60 8.30 -0.51
N GLU A 378 -22.64 7.47 -0.48
CA GLU A 378 -22.53 6.05 -0.15
C GLU A 378 -23.25 5.24 -1.22
N THR A 379 -22.62 4.22 -1.76
CA THR A 379 -23.21 3.32 -2.76
C THR A 379 -22.75 1.88 -2.52
N VAL A 380 -23.47 0.94 -3.15
CA VAL A 380 -23.19 -0.49 -3.07
C VAL A 380 -22.91 -1.00 -4.47
N LEU A 381 -21.76 -1.64 -4.66
CA LEU A 381 -21.39 -2.28 -5.92
C LEU A 381 -22.15 -3.60 -6.13
N THR A 382 -22.02 -4.17 -7.32
CA THR A 382 -22.71 -5.39 -7.74
C THR A 382 -22.37 -6.61 -6.89
N ASP A 383 -21.17 -6.66 -6.33
CA ASP A 383 -20.68 -7.72 -5.45
C ASP A 383 -21.03 -7.51 -3.94
N GLY A 384 -21.80 -6.46 -3.63
CA GLY A 384 -22.16 -6.10 -2.26
C GLY A 384 -21.15 -5.20 -1.54
N THR A 385 -20.03 -4.86 -2.17
CA THR A 385 -19.04 -3.90 -1.64
C THR A 385 -19.68 -2.53 -1.44
N LYS A 386 -19.56 -1.96 -0.25
CA LYS A 386 -20.02 -0.61 0.06
C LYS A 386 -18.89 0.39 -0.07
N ILE A 387 -19.11 1.46 -0.83
CA ILE A 387 -18.15 2.55 -1.00
C ILE A 387 -18.75 3.83 -0.46
N THR A 388 -18.00 4.50 0.42
CA THR A 388 -18.27 5.87 0.83
C THR A 388 -17.18 6.77 0.25
N LEU A 389 -17.58 7.88 -0.37
CA LEU A 389 -16.71 8.95 -0.86
C LEU A 389 -16.94 10.22 -0.05
N TRP A 390 -15.86 10.74 0.53
CA TRP A 390 -15.77 12.08 1.06
C TRP A 390 -14.87 12.95 0.19
N ARG A 391 -15.22 14.24 0.08
CA ARG A 391 -14.45 15.26 -0.64
C ARG A 391 -14.03 16.35 0.33
N SER A 392 -12.88 16.93 0.14
CA SER A 392 -12.43 18.09 0.93
C SER A 392 -11.98 19.24 0.02
N PRO A 393 -11.92 20.49 0.55
CA PRO A 393 -12.19 20.86 1.92
C PRO A 393 -13.69 20.75 2.27
N ASN A 394 -14.01 20.17 3.42
CA ASN A 394 -15.39 19.93 3.86
C ASN A 394 -15.72 20.56 5.23
N THR A 395 -14.81 21.32 5.77
CA THR A 395 -14.94 21.94 7.10
C THR A 395 -14.57 23.41 7.00
N ARG A 396 -15.36 24.27 7.68
CA ARG A 396 -15.04 25.67 7.86
C ARG A 396 -13.80 25.83 8.73
N ALA A 397 -13.16 26.97 8.60
CA ALA A 397 -11.88 27.29 9.20
C ALA A 397 -11.64 26.75 10.63
N LYS A 398 -10.36 26.52 10.91
CA LYS A 398 -9.71 26.19 12.16
C LYS A 398 -10.30 26.94 13.35
N THR A 399 -11.22 26.33 14.08
CA THR A 399 -11.70 26.91 15.35
C THR A 399 -10.97 26.26 16.51
N LYS A 400 -10.74 27.02 17.59
CA LYS A 400 -10.10 26.52 18.82
C LYS A 400 -10.94 25.44 19.54
N LYS A 401 -12.24 25.33 19.22
CA LYS A 401 -13.14 24.28 19.71
C LYS A 401 -13.36 23.26 18.61
N VAL A 402 -12.69 22.13 18.72
CA VAL A 402 -12.59 21.19 17.62
C VAL A 402 -13.49 20.00 17.81
N THR A 403 -14.54 19.97 17.04
CA THR A 403 -15.15 18.74 16.56
C THR A 403 -14.34 18.21 15.40
N ALA A 404 -14.14 16.90 15.32
CA ALA A 404 -13.49 16.29 14.15
C ALA A 404 -14.27 16.64 12.88
N PRO A 405 -13.60 16.94 11.76
CA PRO A 405 -14.25 17.05 10.46
C PRO A 405 -15.11 15.81 10.18
N PRO A 406 -16.19 15.92 9.39
CA PRO A 406 -17.16 14.83 9.24
C PRO A 406 -16.55 13.55 8.66
N ASP A 407 -15.61 13.65 7.72
CA ASP A 407 -14.84 12.55 7.13
C ASP A 407 -13.96 11.84 8.18
N LEU A 408 -13.22 12.60 8.99
CA LEU A 408 -12.41 12.03 10.07
C LEU A 408 -13.27 11.49 11.22
N ALA A 409 -14.40 12.11 11.53
CA ALA A 409 -15.32 11.60 12.54
C ALA A 409 -15.86 10.22 12.16
N GLU A 410 -16.19 10.00 10.88
CA GLU A 410 -16.58 8.67 10.39
C GLU A 410 -15.43 7.68 10.54
N LEU A 411 -14.22 8.06 10.14
CA LEU A 411 -13.03 7.19 10.26
C LEU A 411 -12.71 6.83 11.72
N TYR A 412 -12.75 7.80 12.63
CA TYR A 412 -12.55 7.52 14.06
C TYR A 412 -13.60 6.57 14.61
N GLY A 413 -14.86 6.73 14.20
CA GLY A 413 -15.94 5.83 14.58
C GLY A 413 -15.75 4.39 14.05
N LEU A 414 -15.10 4.21 12.91
CA LEU A 414 -14.74 2.89 12.37
C LEU A 414 -13.57 2.28 13.14
N ILE A 415 -12.53 3.06 13.45
CA ILE A 415 -11.38 2.63 14.27
C ILE A 415 -11.84 2.20 15.66
N ASP A 416 -12.73 2.98 16.30
CA ASP A 416 -13.29 2.67 17.63
C ASP A 416 -14.06 1.34 17.64
N LYS A 417 -14.67 0.96 16.51
CA LYS A 417 -15.42 -0.28 16.34
C LYS A 417 -14.57 -1.47 15.90
N ALA A 418 -13.26 -1.30 15.69
CA ALA A 418 -12.38 -2.40 15.33
C ALA A 418 -12.48 -3.54 16.35
N ARG A 419 -12.52 -4.78 15.87
CA ARG A 419 -12.71 -5.97 16.70
C ARG A 419 -11.45 -6.80 16.88
N ASP A 420 -10.68 -6.93 15.82
CA ASP A 420 -9.56 -7.87 15.75
C ASP A 420 -8.23 -7.19 15.41
N ALA A 421 -8.24 -6.25 14.43
CA ALA A 421 -7.00 -5.73 13.90
C ALA A 421 -7.14 -4.37 13.21
N ILE A 422 -6.10 -3.54 13.33
CA ILE A 422 -5.93 -2.30 12.57
C ILE A 422 -4.54 -2.30 11.93
N PHE A 423 -4.50 -2.11 10.61
CA PHE A 423 -3.26 -1.95 9.86
C PHE A 423 -3.25 -0.58 9.20
N PHE A 424 -2.10 0.10 9.16
CA PHE A 424 -2.00 1.38 8.45
C PHE A 424 -0.62 1.61 7.83
N ALA A 425 -0.62 2.29 6.69
CA ALA A 425 0.57 2.89 6.09
C ALA A 425 0.22 4.33 5.72
N VAL A 426 0.88 5.31 6.37
CA VAL A 426 0.49 6.71 6.25
C VAL A 426 1.69 7.65 6.22
N PHE A 427 1.54 8.77 5.52
CA PHE A 427 2.60 9.77 5.43
C PHE A 427 2.73 10.56 6.74
N LEU A 428 1.84 11.49 7.00
CA LEU A 428 1.90 12.42 8.13
C LEU A 428 0.49 12.89 8.54
N PRO A 429 -0.26 12.12 9.32
CA PRO A 429 -1.62 12.46 9.70
C PRO A 429 -1.70 13.46 10.87
N SER A 430 -0.59 13.80 11.54
CA SER A 430 -0.56 14.54 12.81
C SER A 430 -0.22 16.03 12.70
N GLN A 431 -0.20 16.62 11.50
CA GLN A 431 0.25 18.01 11.28
C GLN A 431 -0.51 19.11 12.04
N SER A 432 -1.63 18.84 12.65
CA SER A 432 -2.49 19.87 13.28
C SER A 432 -2.45 19.94 14.79
N GLY A 433 -1.61 19.15 15.46
CA GLY A 433 -1.51 19.12 16.92
C GLY A 433 -2.77 18.61 17.62
N ARG A 434 -3.53 17.71 16.98
CA ARG A 434 -4.76 17.08 17.46
C ARG A 434 -4.64 15.57 17.40
N THR A 435 -5.52 14.86 18.08
CA THR A 435 -5.60 13.40 18.03
C THR A 435 -5.58 12.93 16.57
N SER A 436 -4.58 12.16 16.21
CA SER A 436 -4.45 11.60 14.87
C SER A 436 -5.10 10.22 14.80
N ILE A 437 -5.31 9.70 13.57
CA ILE A 437 -5.78 8.33 13.40
C ILE A 437 -4.82 7.30 14.02
N ILE A 438 -3.52 7.63 14.07
CA ILE A 438 -2.49 6.79 14.70
C ILE A 438 -2.71 6.74 16.21
N GLU A 439 -2.89 7.91 16.86
CA GLU A 439 -3.17 7.98 18.28
C GLU A 439 -4.46 7.24 18.63
N GLU A 440 -5.49 7.35 17.79
CA GLU A 440 -6.74 6.63 18.00
C GLU A 440 -6.56 5.11 17.86
N ALA A 441 -5.85 4.63 16.83
CA ALA A 441 -5.54 3.21 16.66
C ALA A 441 -4.72 2.66 17.85
N ILE A 442 -3.75 3.45 18.34
CA ILE A 442 -2.94 3.10 19.52
C ILE A 442 -3.79 3.05 20.78
N ARG A 443 -4.68 4.04 20.98
CA ARG A 443 -5.61 4.07 22.11
C ARG A 443 -6.47 2.79 22.15
N ILE A 444 -6.99 2.37 21.01
CA ILE A 444 -7.77 1.14 20.88
C ILE A 444 -6.90 -0.08 21.23
N GLY A 445 -5.74 -0.26 20.61
CA GLY A 445 -4.85 -1.40 20.91
C GLY A 445 -4.34 -1.42 22.35
N ALA A 446 -4.12 -0.26 22.97
CA ALA A 446 -3.69 -0.17 24.37
C ALA A 446 -4.83 -0.47 25.36
N SER A 447 -6.07 -0.06 25.04
CA SER A 447 -7.24 -0.30 25.88
C SER A 447 -7.86 -1.68 25.69
N ARG A 448 -7.71 -2.23 24.46
CA ARG A 448 -8.27 -3.51 24.03
C ARG A 448 -7.15 -4.39 23.51
N GLN A 449 -6.49 -5.13 24.42
CA GLN A 449 -5.34 -5.97 24.08
C GLN A 449 -5.67 -7.19 23.20
N ASP A 450 -6.89 -7.35 22.78
CA ASP A 450 -7.37 -8.31 21.77
C ASP A 450 -7.34 -7.73 20.35
N VAL A 451 -7.21 -6.39 20.19
CA VAL A 451 -7.09 -5.73 18.89
C VAL A 451 -5.63 -5.45 18.59
N ILE A 452 -5.07 -6.15 17.61
CA ILE A 452 -3.69 -5.92 17.18
C ILE A 452 -3.59 -4.67 16.30
N VAL A 453 -2.50 -3.92 16.44
CA VAL A 453 -2.23 -2.71 15.65
C VAL A 453 -0.85 -2.80 15.03
N TYR A 454 -0.77 -2.72 13.71
CA TYR A 454 0.47 -2.69 12.95
C TYR A 454 0.48 -1.51 12.00
N GLY A 455 1.50 -0.67 12.09
CA GLY A 455 1.55 0.52 11.27
C GLY A 455 2.95 0.92 10.80
N ALA A 456 2.99 1.58 9.65
CA ALA A 456 4.18 2.19 9.09
C ALA A 456 3.93 3.67 8.78
N VAL A 457 4.89 4.53 9.15
CA VAL A 457 4.80 5.98 8.95
C VAL A 457 6.04 6.52 8.26
N SER A 458 5.89 7.59 7.49
CA SER A 458 7.03 8.21 6.82
C SER A 458 7.78 9.18 7.73
N ASP A 459 7.06 10.04 8.44
CA ASP A 459 7.65 11.12 9.22
C ASP A 459 7.79 10.75 10.71
N VAL A 460 8.87 11.22 11.31
CA VAL A 460 9.16 11.03 12.74
C VAL A 460 8.09 11.61 13.65
N MET A 461 7.48 12.72 13.25
CA MET A 461 6.42 13.37 14.03
C MET A 461 5.12 12.55 14.11
N ALA A 462 4.98 11.55 13.25
CA ALA A 462 3.87 10.61 13.27
C ALA A 462 4.12 9.41 14.22
N MET A 463 5.33 9.29 14.78
CA MET A 463 5.65 8.21 15.72
C MET A 463 5.02 8.46 17.09
N PRO A 464 4.43 7.43 17.72
CA PRO A 464 3.79 7.56 19.04
C PRO A 464 4.72 8.03 20.16
N ASN A 465 5.99 7.72 20.04
CA ASN A 465 7.05 8.06 21.01
C ASN A 465 7.91 9.25 20.56
N TYR A 466 7.41 10.06 19.62
CA TYR A 466 8.08 11.27 19.21
C TYR A 466 8.15 12.30 20.35
N VAL A 467 9.35 12.80 20.62
CA VAL A 467 9.57 13.89 21.59
C VAL A 467 10.05 15.12 20.82
N PRO A 468 9.27 16.22 20.81
CA PRO A 468 9.71 17.46 20.18
C PRO A 468 11.01 17.97 20.81
N PRO A 469 12.07 18.25 20.01
CA PRO A 469 13.30 18.80 20.56
C PRO A 469 13.11 20.24 21.07
N ALA A 470 13.86 20.61 22.11
CA ALA A 470 13.73 21.91 22.78
C ALA A 470 14.06 23.13 21.90
N HIS A 471 14.83 22.95 20.82
CA HIS A 471 15.35 24.01 19.96
C HIS A 471 15.04 23.86 18.46
N GLY A 472 13.98 23.14 18.13
CA GLY A 472 13.56 22.95 16.75
C GLY A 472 14.11 21.67 16.10
N THR A 473 13.43 21.19 15.07
CA THR A 473 13.74 19.94 14.39
C THR A 473 14.73 20.16 13.25
N GLY A 474 16.03 20.14 13.54
CA GLY A 474 17.05 20.01 12.49
C GLY A 474 17.03 18.61 11.83
N PRO A 475 17.53 18.47 10.60
CA PRO A 475 17.62 17.17 9.92
C PRO A 475 18.37 16.11 10.73
N HIS A 476 19.36 16.52 11.52
CA HIS A 476 20.18 15.63 12.35
C HIS A 476 19.42 15.06 13.55
N GLU A 477 18.54 15.83 14.15
CA GLU A 477 17.75 15.42 15.33
C GLU A 477 16.64 14.45 14.97
N LYS A 478 16.09 14.55 13.75
CA LYS A 478 15.13 13.57 13.21
C LYS A 478 15.74 12.17 13.10
N LEU A 479 17.04 12.07 12.85
CA LEU A 479 17.72 10.79 12.69
C LEU A 479 17.96 10.04 14.00
N THR A 480 18.01 10.73 15.14
CA THR A 480 18.27 10.14 16.48
C THR A 480 17.00 9.67 17.19
N GLN A 481 15.82 10.08 16.70
CA GLN A 481 14.54 9.67 17.27
C GLN A 481 14.24 8.19 17.02
N PRO A 482 13.52 7.53 17.94
CA PRO A 482 13.17 6.12 17.80
C PRO A 482 12.48 5.82 16.46
N ALA A 483 12.84 4.70 15.85
CA ALA A 483 12.26 4.25 14.60
C ALA A 483 11.27 3.10 14.79
N ILE A 484 11.23 2.52 16.00
CA ILE A 484 10.33 1.44 16.38
C ILE A 484 9.56 1.85 17.63
N TYR A 485 8.27 1.59 17.61
CA TYR A 485 7.40 1.65 18.77
C TYR A 485 6.72 0.29 18.96
N ASP A 486 6.98 -0.35 20.09
CA ASP A 486 6.36 -1.61 20.50
C ASP A 486 5.72 -1.44 21.87
N ASN A 487 4.42 -1.64 21.99
CA ASN A 487 3.69 -1.60 23.24
C ASN A 487 2.56 -2.63 23.23
N GLY A 488 2.80 -3.78 23.87
CA GLY A 488 1.85 -4.89 23.87
C GLY A 488 1.57 -5.42 22.46
N VAL A 489 0.34 -5.24 21.99
CA VAL A 489 -0.11 -5.66 20.64
C VAL A 489 -0.05 -4.52 19.61
N VAL A 490 0.53 -3.37 19.99
CA VAL A 490 0.68 -2.19 19.12
C VAL A 490 2.11 -2.08 18.64
N HIS A 491 2.30 -2.07 17.32
CA HIS A 491 3.58 -2.05 16.66
C HIS A 491 3.60 -1.01 15.54
N VAL A 492 4.44 0.02 15.67
CA VAL A 492 4.58 1.07 14.67
C VAL A 492 6.05 1.23 14.29
N VAL A 493 6.31 1.36 13.00
CA VAL A 493 7.65 1.61 12.48
C VAL A 493 7.68 2.88 11.64
N ARG A 494 8.82 3.52 11.61
CA ARG A 494 9.10 4.66 10.75
C ARG A 494 9.98 4.25 9.58
N ALA A 495 9.77 4.87 8.42
CA ALA A 495 10.73 4.80 7.33
C ALA A 495 12.10 5.31 7.78
N VAL A 496 13.13 4.51 7.58
CA VAL A 496 14.50 4.83 7.92
C VAL A 496 15.42 4.43 6.78
N ALA A 497 16.38 5.31 6.49
CA ALA A 497 17.48 4.99 5.61
C ALA A 497 18.52 4.12 6.33
N LEU A 498 19.10 3.16 5.67
CA LEU A 498 20.32 2.49 6.10
C LEU A 498 21.50 3.47 6.05
N ASN A 499 22.62 3.13 6.69
CA ASN A 499 23.78 4.01 6.82
C ASN A 499 24.22 4.64 5.48
N LYS A 500 24.92 5.80 5.59
CA LYS A 500 25.44 6.57 4.44
C LYS A 500 26.34 5.78 3.48
N ASP A 501 26.87 4.64 3.92
CA ASP A 501 27.73 3.76 3.11
C ASP A 501 26.91 2.81 2.20
N ASP A 502 25.59 2.75 2.38
CA ASP A 502 24.67 2.08 1.46
C ASP A 502 24.03 3.11 0.54
N VAL A 503 24.24 2.99 -0.75
CA VAL A 503 23.80 4.00 -1.73
C VAL A 503 22.26 4.08 -1.85
N VAL A 504 21.55 2.98 -1.69
CA VAL A 504 20.08 3.03 -1.63
C VAL A 504 19.67 3.77 -0.36
N GLY A 505 20.36 3.54 0.75
CA GLY A 505 20.19 4.30 1.97
C GLY A 505 20.52 5.79 1.82
N SER A 506 21.51 6.15 1.01
CA SER A 506 21.84 7.54 0.67
C SER A 506 20.73 8.21 -0.13
N PHE A 507 20.15 7.53 -1.12
CA PHE A 507 19.02 8.04 -1.89
C PHE A 507 17.76 8.22 -1.02
N GLU A 508 17.48 7.25 -0.15
CA GLU A 508 16.40 7.37 0.84
C GLU A 508 16.65 8.53 1.81
N ALA A 509 17.89 8.72 2.27
CA ALA A 509 18.26 9.82 3.15
C ALA A 509 18.11 11.17 2.45
N GLU A 510 18.41 11.25 1.16
CA GLU A 510 18.19 12.44 0.34
C GLU A 510 16.68 12.73 0.23
N LEU A 511 15.86 11.73 -0.11
CA LEU A 511 14.40 11.90 -0.16
C LEU A 511 13.83 12.35 1.18
N LEU A 512 14.27 11.75 2.29
CA LEU A 512 13.86 12.16 3.64
C LEU A 512 14.38 13.55 4.01
N GLY A 513 15.62 13.87 3.62
CA GLY A 513 16.28 15.15 3.92
C GLY A 513 15.60 16.35 3.25
N ILE A 514 15.05 16.18 2.07
CA ILE A 514 14.29 17.23 1.36
C ILE A 514 12.80 17.25 1.71
N GLY A 515 12.39 16.49 2.74
CA GLY A 515 11.00 16.45 3.21
C GLY A 515 10.06 15.65 2.33
N LYS A 516 10.58 14.88 1.37
CA LYS A 516 9.77 13.98 0.55
C LYS A 516 9.44 12.70 1.34
N ALA A 517 8.19 12.27 1.21
CA ALA A 517 7.74 11.02 1.81
C ALA A 517 8.41 9.82 1.13
N ILE A 518 8.72 8.78 1.90
CA ILE A 518 9.03 7.46 1.36
C ILE A 518 7.78 6.58 1.44
N ILE A 519 7.11 6.53 2.60
CA ILE A 519 5.78 5.97 2.74
C ILE A 519 4.81 7.10 2.42
N HIS A 520 4.26 7.08 1.22
CA HIS A 520 3.30 8.10 0.78
C HIS A 520 1.88 7.54 0.66
N ASP A 521 1.68 6.32 1.09
CA ASP A 521 0.36 5.70 1.26
C ASP A 521 -0.53 6.50 2.22
N LYS A 522 -1.83 6.37 2.06
CA LYS A 522 -2.88 6.89 2.92
C LYS A 522 -3.87 5.75 3.15
N ILE A 523 -3.38 4.70 3.80
CA ILE A 523 -4.09 3.42 3.95
C ILE A 523 -4.38 3.15 5.42
N VAL A 524 -5.63 2.81 5.71
CA VAL A 524 -6.05 2.16 6.96
C VAL A 524 -6.89 0.94 6.60
N VAL A 525 -6.57 -0.19 7.20
CA VAL A 525 -7.32 -1.44 7.04
C VAL A 525 -7.81 -1.89 8.41
N ILE A 526 -9.11 -2.09 8.55
CA ILE A 526 -9.73 -2.50 9.80
C ILE A 526 -10.36 -3.87 9.60
N ASP A 527 -10.04 -4.80 10.49
CA ASP A 527 -10.58 -6.17 10.53
C ASP A 527 -10.54 -6.90 9.18
N PRO A 528 -9.39 -6.98 8.47
CA PRO A 528 -9.32 -7.46 7.08
C PRO A 528 -9.83 -8.88 6.86
N LEU A 529 -9.87 -9.70 7.89
CA LEU A 529 -10.36 -11.10 7.81
C LEU A 529 -11.86 -11.22 8.15
N SER A 530 -12.51 -10.10 8.43
CA SER A 530 -13.95 -10.05 8.75
C SER A 530 -14.81 -9.82 7.49
N PRO A 531 -16.06 -10.30 7.45
CA PRO A 531 -17.03 -9.88 6.45
C PRO A 531 -17.30 -8.37 6.47
N ASP A 532 -17.15 -7.71 7.63
CA ASP A 532 -17.34 -6.27 7.82
C ASP A 532 -16.02 -5.47 7.67
N CYS A 533 -15.01 -6.05 7.00
CA CYS A 533 -13.73 -5.42 6.79
C CYS A 533 -13.85 -4.03 6.16
N THR A 534 -12.89 -3.17 6.49
CA THR A 534 -12.85 -1.80 5.97
C THR A 534 -11.47 -1.48 5.40
N VAL A 535 -11.43 -0.91 4.20
CA VAL A 535 -10.25 -0.30 3.59
C VAL A 535 -10.52 1.19 3.43
N VAL A 536 -9.59 2.01 3.92
CA VAL A 536 -9.59 3.46 3.73
C VAL A 536 -8.41 3.82 2.85
N THR A 537 -8.65 4.61 1.79
CA THR A 537 -7.61 5.07 0.87
C THR A 537 -8.05 6.34 0.13
N GLY A 538 -7.22 6.83 -0.80
CA GLY A 538 -7.44 8.04 -1.59
C GLY A 538 -6.24 8.96 -1.56
N SER A 539 -6.46 10.24 -1.84
CA SER A 539 -5.40 11.26 -1.72
C SER A 539 -5.27 11.86 -0.32
N HIS A 540 -6.30 11.68 0.52
CA HIS A 540 -6.46 12.32 1.82
C HIS A 540 -5.38 11.87 2.81
N ASN A 541 -4.60 12.82 3.34
CA ASN A 541 -3.51 12.53 4.30
C ASN A 541 -4.00 12.13 5.71
N LEU A 542 -5.30 11.88 5.88
CA LEU A 542 -5.94 11.36 7.09
C LEU A 542 -5.72 12.25 8.33
N GLY A 543 -5.58 13.56 8.11
CA GLY A 543 -5.38 14.55 9.15
C GLY A 543 -6.28 15.78 8.94
N PHE A 544 -6.44 16.59 9.98
CA PHE A 544 -7.30 17.78 9.94
C PHE A 544 -6.99 18.74 8.82
N LYS A 545 -5.70 18.91 8.49
CA LYS A 545 -5.29 19.78 7.39
C LYS A 545 -5.87 19.31 6.05
N ALA A 546 -5.94 18.01 5.84
CA ALA A 546 -6.51 17.43 4.64
C ALA A 546 -8.00 17.74 4.50
N SER A 547 -8.74 17.75 5.61
CA SER A 547 -10.19 18.00 5.62
C SER A 547 -10.57 19.48 5.48
N TYR A 548 -9.72 20.43 5.87
CA TYR A 548 -10.10 21.86 5.87
C TYR A 548 -9.21 22.76 4.99
N GLU A 549 -7.98 22.36 4.65
CA GLU A 549 -7.08 23.16 3.80
C GLU A 549 -6.89 22.60 2.39
N ASN A 550 -7.06 21.29 2.18
CA ASN A 550 -6.69 20.65 0.93
C ASN A 550 -7.89 20.22 0.08
N ASP A 551 -7.73 20.23 -1.24
CA ASP A 551 -8.64 19.49 -2.11
C ASP A 551 -8.19 18.03 -2.14
N GLU A 552 -8.96 17.16 -1.53
CA GLU A 552 -8.64 15.74 -1.44
C GLU A 552 -9.88 14.86 -1.56
N ASN A 553 -9.67 13.58 -1.77
CA ASN A 553 -10.72 12.58 -1.73
C ASN A 553 -10.34 11.46 -0.75
N LEU A 554 -11.35 10.97 -0.03
CA LEU A 554 -11.25 9.86 0.91
C LEU A 554 -12.29 8.81 0.54
N LEU A 555 -11.82 7.60 0.27
CA LEU A 555 -12.66 6.42 0.06
C LEU A 555 -12.66 5.54 1.30
N ILE A 556 -13.84 5.09 1.71
CA ILE A 556 -14.06 4.08 2.74
C ILE A 556 -14.78 2.92 2.08
N ILE A 557 -14.12 1.78 1.95
CA ILE A 557 -14.60 0.59 1.23
C ILE A 557 -14.83 -0.51 2.25
N ARG A 558 -16.06 -1.02 2.31
CA ARG A 558 -16.48 -2.00 3.33
C ARG A 558 -17.03 -3.26 2.68
N GLY A 559 -16.73 -4.41 3.31
CA GLY A 559 -17.26 -5.70 2.92
C GLY A 559 -16.56 -6.38 1.74
N ASN A 560 -15.46 -5.81 1.22
CA ASN A 560 -14.64 -6.47 0.19
C ASN A 560 -13.40 -7.10 0.84
N ARG A 561 -13.55 -8.31 1.32
CA ARG A 561 -12.49 -9.01 2.05
C ARG A 561 -11.25 -9.27 1.19
N PRO A 562 -11.34 -9.75 -0.06
CA PRO A 562 -10.15 -9.91 -0.90
C PRO A 562 -9.34 -8.62 -1.08
N LEU A 563 -10.01 -7.48 -1.25
CA LEU A 563 -9.37 -6.17 -1.31
C LEU A 563 -8.70 -5.81 0.03
N ALA A 564 -9.39 -6.05 1.16
CA ALA A 564 -8.85 -5.76 2.48
C ALA A 564 -7.61 -6.63 2.80
N GLU A 565 -7.62 -7.91 2.44
CA GLU A 565 -6.47 -8.81 2.54
C GLU A 565 -5.29 -8.33 1.68
N ALA A 566 -5.56 -7.81 0.47
CA ALA A 566 -4.52 -7.27 -0.41
C ALA A 566 -3.89 -5.98 0.15
N TYR A 567 -4.70 -5.07 0.68
CA TYR A 567 -4.20 -3.85 1.32
C TYR A 567 -3.44 -4.14 2.61
N MET A 568 -3.92 -5.08 3.43
CA MET A 568 -3.18 -5.59 4.61
C MET A 568 -1.82 -6.17 4.20
N THR A 569 -1.79 -6.96 3.11
CA THR A 569 -0.54 -7.54 2.59
C THR A 569 0.46 -6.45 2.21
N HIS A 570 0.01 -5.38 1.56
CA HIS A 570 0.86 -4.24 1.23
C HIS A 570 1.37 -3.52 2.49
N VAL A 571 0.50 -3.23 3.46
CA VAL A 571 0.90 -2.59 4.73
C VAL A 571 1.93 -3.43 5.46
N MET A 572 1.75 -4.76 5.51
CA MET A 572 2.70 -5.66 6.18
C MET A 572 4.03 -5.76 5.42
N ASP A 573 4.03 -5.68 4.09
CA ASP A 573 5.27 -5.62 3.30
C ASP A 573 6.08 -4.35 3.65
N VAL A 574 5.43 -3.19 3.68
CA VAL A 574 6.04 -1.91 4.08
C VAL A 574 6.54 -1.97 5.53
N TYR A 575 5.70 -2.48 6.45
CA TYR A 575 6.02 -2.60 7.87
C TYR A 575 7.25 -3.48 8.11
N ASP A 576 7.27 -4.71 7.59
CA ASP A 576 8.36 -5.66 7.81
C ASP A 576 9.69 -5.16 7.21
N HIS A 577 9.63 -4.50 6.04
CA HIS A 577 10.78 -3.90 5.41
C HIS A 577 11.43 -2.84 6.30
N TYR A 578 10.65 -1.86 6.79
CA TYR A 578 11.20 -0.79 7.62
C TYR A 578 11.51 -1.24 9.05
N ARG A 579 10.79 -2.22 9.59
CA ARG A 579 11.13 -2.80 10.88
C ARG A 579 12.50 -3.49 10.85
N PHE A 580 12.79 -4.24 9.80
CA PHE A 580 14.11 -4.86 9.62
C PHE A 580 15.22 -3.81 9.57
N ARG A 581 15.07 -2.76 8.78
CA ARG A 581 16.04 -1.67 8.65
C ARG A 581 16.22 -0.88 9.95
N ALA A 582 15.12 -0.56 10.62
CA ALA A 582 15.15 0.16 11.88
C ALA A 582 15.91 -0.62 12.95
N LYS A 583 15.68 -1.93 13.03
CA LYS A 583 16.40 -2.81 13.96
C LYS A 583 17.91 -2.87 13.67
N GLN A 584 18.30 -3.06 12.41
CA GLN A 584 19.71 -3.03 12.02
C GLN A 584 20.38 -1.71 12.38
N ARG A 585 19.71 -0.59 12.17
CA ARG A 585 20.20 0.73 12.53
C ARG A 585 20.36 0.92 14.04
N GLU A 586 19.41 0.48 14.85
CA GLU A 586 19.49 0.56 16.31
C GLU A 586 20.66 -0.26 16.86
N GLU A 587 20.93 -1.44 16.29
CA GLU A 587 22.07 -2.29 16.65
C GLU A 587 23.40 -1.64 16.25
N ALA A 588 23.49 -1.09 15.04
CA ALA A 588 24.68 -0.36 14.59
C ALA A 588 24.99 0.86 15.46
N ASN A 589 23.97 1.61 15.88
CA ASN A 589 24.13 2.77 16.76
C ASN A 589 24.61 2.39 18.18
N LYS A 590 24.35 1.17 18.63
CA LYS A 590 24.82 0.65 19.92
C LYS A 590 26.25 0.11 19.86
N GLY A 591 26.91 0.16 18.70
CA GLY A 591 28.26 -0.44 18.50
C GLY A 591 28.27 -1.96 18.62
N VAL A 592 27.10 -2.58 18.64
CA VAL A 592 26.97 -4.03 18.56
C VAL A 592 27.26 -4.40 17.12
N ALA A 593 28.24 -5.28 16.89
CA ALA A 593 28.40 -5.87 15.57
C ALA A 593 27.02 -6.36 15.14
N VAL A 594 26.61 -5.98 13.91
CA VAL A 594 25.27 -6.29 13.38
C VAL A 594 25.13 -7.82 13.30
N ASP A 595 24.94 -8.46 14.45
CA ASP A 595 24.59 -9.88 14.59
C ASP A 595 23.06 -10.09 14.37
N GLY A 596 22.39 -8.99 14.12
CA GLY A 596 20.94 -8.87 14.03
C GLY A 596 20.32 -9.45 12.78
N GLY A 597 20.74 -10.60 12.39
CA GLY A 597 20.16 -11.27 11.24
C GLY A 597 20.57 -12.72 11.10
N MET A 598 21.56 -13.19 11.85
CA MET A 598 21.98 -14.58 11.74
C MET A 598 20.99 -15.52 12.42
N LEU A 599 20.75 -16.67 11.81
CA LEU A 599 19.88 -17.70 12.35
C LEU A 599 20.53 -18.33 13.59
N ALA A 600 19.72 -18.56 14.63
CA ALA A 600 20.14 -19.35 15.79
C ALA A 600 20.40 -20.81 15.37
N THR A 601 21.43 -21.41 15.98
CA THR A 601 21.82 -22.81 15.73
C THR A 601 21.08 -23.81 16.62
N ASP A 602 20.14 -23.34 17.42
CA ASP A 602 19.28 -24.08 18.32
C ASP A 602 17.83 -23.53 18.27
N ASP A 603 16.94 -24.04 19.11
CA ASP A 603 15.52 -23.68 19.17
C ASP A 603 15.21 -22.47 20.07
N SER A 604 16.23 -21.77 20.58
CA SER A 604 16.05 -20.61 21.48
C SER A 604 15.29 -19.44 20.83
N TRP A 605 15.34 -19.34 19.50
CA TRP A 605 14.57 -18.34 18.74
C TRP A 605 13.06 -18.50 18.87
N LEU A 606 12.57 -19.71 19.20
CA LEU A 606 11.17 -20.05 19.13
C LEU A 606 10.37 -19.57 20.36
N ALA A 607 10.97 -19.65 21.56
CA ALA A 607 10.29 -19.32 22.82
C ALA A 607 9.65 -17.91 22.83
N PRO A 608 10.28 -16.85 22.31
CA PRO A 608 9.67 -15.53 22.25
C PRO A 608 8.38 -15.47 21.43
N HIS A 609 8.20 -16.34 20.45
CA HIS A 609 7.00 -16.37 19.60
C HIS A 609 5.77 -16.94 20.29
N PHE A 610 5.91 -17.48 21.51
CA PHE A 610 4.80 -17.95 22.33
C PHE A 610 4.36 -16.95 23.40
N THR A 611 5.03 -15.80 23.54
CA THR A 611 4.50 -14.70 24.35
C THR A 611 3.21 -14.18 23.73
N ARG A 612 2.32 -13.63 24.56
CA ARG A 612 1.02 -13.13 24.11
C ARG A 612 1.16 -12.15 22.94
N GLU A 613 2.04 -11.19 23.10
CA GLU A 613 2.23 -10.07 22.17
C GLU A 613 2.80 -10.53 20.82
N LYS A 614 3.86 -11.35 20.84
CA LYS A 614 4.50 -11.82 19.60
C LYS A 614 3.70 -12.91 18.88
N ALA A 615 2.90 -13.67 19.63
CA ALA A 615 2.02 -14.66 19.04
C ALA A 615 0.74 -14.06 18.43
N ALA A 616 0.36 -12.83 18.81
CA ALA A 616 -0.92 -12.25 18.45
C ALA A 616 -1.11 -12.14 16.93
N LEU A 617 -0.13 -11.58 16.21
CA LEU A 617 -0.21 -11.46 14.75
C LEU A 617 -0.29 -12.82 14.06
N ALA A 618 0.60 -13.75 14.42
CA ALA A 618 0.63 -15.06 13.80
C ALA A 618 -0.68 -15.84 14.04
N ARG A 619 -1.22 -15.77 15.24
CA ARG A 619 -2.52 -16.38 15.59
C ARG A 619 -3.67 -15.72 14.81
N TYR A 620 -3.68 -14.39 14.72
CA TYR A 620 -4.69 -13.67 13.96
C TYR A 620 -4.67 -14.07 12.49
N LEU A 621 -3.50 -13.98 11.84
CA LEU A 621 -3.36 -14.22 10.41
C LEU A 621 -3.47 -15.71 10.03
N SER A 622 -3.07 -16.64 10.90
CA SER A 622 -3.18 -18.08 10.61
C SER A 622 -4.52 -18.71 11.00
N ARG A 623 -5.44 -17.94 11.61
CA ARG A 623 -6.76 -18.47 11.99
C ARG A 623 -7.52 -18.98 10.77
N LEU A 624 -8.15 -20.15 10.91
CA LEU A 624 -9.04 -20.65 9.87
C LEU A 624 -10.32 -19.79 9.85
N ASP A 625 -10.88 -19.62 8.66
CA ASP A 625 -12.20 -19.02 8.55
C ASP A 625 -13.20 -19.90 9.32
N PRO A 626 -14.15 -19.31 10.05
CA PRO A 626 -15.28 -20.10 10.54
C PRO A 626 -15.93 -20.79 9.33
N PRO A 627 -16.34 -22.06 9.46
CA PRO A 627 -17.06 -22.71 8.37
C PRO A 627 -18.20 -21.79 7.94
N LEU A 628 -18.30 -21.53 6.63
CA LEU A 628 -19.44 -20.79 6.08
C LEU A 628 -20.68 -21.39 6.70
N ALA A 629 -21.43 -20.60 7.46
CA ALA A 629 -22.73 -21.04 7.97
C ALA A 629 -23.49 -21.60 6.77
N ALA A 630 -23.85 -22.89 6.84
CA ALA A 630 -24.56 -23.52 5.76
C ALA A 630 -25.73 -22.59 5.41
N THR A 631 -25.74 -22.05 4.22
CA THR A 631 -26.83 -21.23 3.74
C THR A 631 -28.07 -22.08 3.96
N ALA A 632 -28.96 -21.63 4.83
CA ALA A 632 -30.23 -22.32 5.04
C ALA A 632 -30.83 -22.55 3.64
N PRO A 633 -31.24 -23.78 3.31
CA PRO A 633 -31.81 -24.04 2.01
C PRO A 633 -32.91 -23.01 1.79
N SER A 634 -32.84 -22.32 0.67
CA SER A 634 -33.91 -21.41 0.24
C SER A 634 -35.22 -22.15 0.41
N PRO A 635 -36.26 -21.57 1.04
CA PRO A 635 -37.53 -22.24 1.15
C PRO A 635 -37.97 -22.60 -0.27
N GLU A 636 -38.06 -23.89 -0.53
CA GLU A 636 -38.59 -24.40 -1.80
C GLU A 636 -39.92 -23.73 -2.03
N ASN A 637 -40.00 -23.03 -3.15
CA ASN A 637 -41.19 -22.38 -3.62
C ASN A 637 -42.19 -23.48 -4.07
N THR A 638 -42.86 -24.09 -3.10
CA THR A 638 -43.97 -25.01 -3.36
C THR A 638 -45.19 -24.23 -3.85
N SER A 639 -45.05 -23.60 -4.98
CA SER A 639 -46.23 -23.21 -5.79
C SER A 639 -46.75 -24.48 -6.48
N LYS A 640 -47.74 -25.11 -5.87
CA LYS A 640 -48.59 -26.08 -6.56
C LYS A 640 -49.11 -25.46 -7.86
N PRO A 641 -49.05 -26.16 -8.99
CA PRO A 641 -49.67 -25.68 -10.21
C PRO A 641 -51.17 -25.65 -9.97
N ALA A 642 -51.77 -24.45 -10.01
CA ALA A 642 -53.21 -24.30 -10.05
C ALA A 642 -53.72 -24.91 -11.36
N THR A 643 -54.49 -25.98 -11.23
CA THR A 643 -55.13 -26.67 -12.33
C THR A 643 -56.13 -25.72 -13.02
N LEU A 644 -55.86 -25.43 -14.28
CA LEU A 644 -56.63 -24.57 -15.18
C LEU A 644 -57.83 -25.34 -15.74
N LEU A 645 -58.75 -25.82 -14.87
CA LEU A 645 -59.89 -26.66 -15.29
C LEU A 645 -61.22 -26.35 -14.59
N SER A 646 -61.41 -25.17 -14.01
CA SER A 646 -62.69 -24.80 -13.37
C SER A 646 -63.33 -23.51 -13.86
N LYS A 647 -62.97 -23.02 -15.05
CA LYS A 647 -63.57 -21.82 -15.64
C LYS A 647 -64.24 -22.04 -16.99
N LEU A 648 -64.70 -23.23 -17.29
CA LEU A 648 -65.33 -23.52 -18.58
C LEU A 648 -66.76 -24.13 -18.48
N PHE A 649 -67.43 -24.10 -17.36
CA PHE A 649 -68.89 -24.39 -17.33
C PHE A 649 -69.61 -23.44 -16.41
N GLY A 650 -70.07 -22.35 -16.99
CA GLY A 650 -71.13 -21.55 -16.38
C GLY A 650 -72.45 -22.33 -16.46
N SER A 651 -73.08 -22.56 -15.33
CA SER A 651 -74.42 -23.09 -15.25
C SER A 651 -75.45 -21.93 -15.32
N ARG A 652 -76.35 -22.07 -16.21
CA ARG A 652 -77.69 -21.41 -16.17
C ARG A 652 -78.47 -22.01 -15.00
N GLY A 653 -79.19 -21.15 -14.30
CA GLY A 653 -80.21 -21.46 -13.32
C GLY A 653 -80.43 -20.27 -12.42
#